data_8d86610f3c836c722683006bb53b55a5
#
_entry.id   8d86610f3c836c722683006bb53b55a5
#
_cell.length_a   1.000
_cell.length_b   1.000
_cell.length_c   1.000
_cell.angle_alpha   90.00
_cell.angle_beta   90.00
_cell.angle_gamma   90.00
#
_symmetry.space_group_name_H-M   'P 1'
#
loop_
_entity.id
_entity.type
_entity.pdbx_description
1 polymer ?
#
loop_
_entity_poly.entity_id
_entity_poly.type
_entity_poly.pdbx_seq_one_letter_code
_entity_poly.pdbx_strand_id
1 'polypeptide(L)'
;MKKFIRTLIAFMSLFCLFDKTVVAQESKDKPPVIAVAHPLDALTPAEIKTAAELLRTSSAADKQSLFGAITLLEPLKSDVLAWKPGMPIPRQAFAIIRNQGQTSEAVVDLTAGKVVQVTKKPGQHPMIMDRFWIKARDAFMADKRYVAALEKRGLKAGKTIFCTPNSAGYLPEDAYQGRHIVKIPCFTSENKLHPSIARPIEGLMGIVDAETGEVLAVHDREIVALPPAPEGYGDDLTKPDSPLKAVTIAVAGKGNVKISENYKIDWLNWSMRARADKRAGVIISLVKFNDNGKPRDMAYQMNVAEMFVPYMDPNPTWAYRTFMDAGEFGLGYLMSSLQAGVDCPTTANFMDLTFPNDVGGTYTRNKALCVFERPTGDPAWRHYSASRKHVTGQPQTELVVRHTPTLGNYDYVIDYVFSPQGTIKLRIGSTGFDAVKSTAAKDMESPTAEADTAFGSLIAPYLIAPNHDHYFSFRLDLDVDGQANTLLQDSFLPTPISNGGRKSLWTVKTQRFLKEGPITTDHTSGGRLLRLSNGKTTNKLKQHPSLWLNAHHDAQSILDLADPPQMRAGFATNQFWVSKLKPDELWSAGLYPNLSTKDEGLPQFVADGEAIADEDIVVWYTMGFRHLTRPEDFPILPTFWHEMTIRPAFFFDRDPSMTFNPGIDRPKQ
;
A
#
# COMPACT_ATOMS: atom_id res chain seq x y z
N MET A 1 23.27 -45.77 3.23
CA MET A 1 23.80 -44.45 3.58
C MET A 1 24.23 -43.74 2.32
N LYS A 2 23.30 -43.27 1.47
CA LYS A 2 23.48 -42.41 0.26
C LYS A 2 22.11 -42.17 -0.38
N LYS A 3 21.17 -41.50 0.32
CA LYS A 3 19.88 -41.06 -0.23
C LYS A 3 19.13 -40.07 0.68
N PHE A 4 19.84 -39.12 1.33
CA PHE A 4 19.18 -38.11 2.21
C PHE A 4 19.82 -36.72 2.14
N ILE A 5 20.39 -36.36 0.97
CA ILE A 5 20.93 -35.01 0.74
C ILE A 5 20.44 -34.55 -0.63
N ARG A 6 19.17 -34.17 -0.74
CA ARG A 6 18.64 -33.43 -1.92
C ARG A 6 17.28 -32.75 -1.68
N THR A 7 16.97 -32.29 -0.47
CA THR A 7 15.70 -31.58 -0.24
C THR A 7 15.85 -30.46 0.82
N LEU A 8 16.95 -29.76 0.85
CA LEU A 8 17.16 -28.64 1.79
C LEU A 8 17.86 -27.44 1.15
N ILE A 9 17.51 -27.10 -0.09
CA ILE A 9 17.98 -25.86 -0.75
C ILE A 9 16.80 -25.27 -1.52
N ALA A 10 15.82 -24.71 -0.84
CA ALA A 10 14.74 -23.97 -1.48
C ALA A 10 14.05 -22.92 -0.58
N PHE A 11 14.64 -22.51 0.54
CA PHE A 11 13.94 -21.60 1.47
C PHE A 11 14.79 -20.46 2.03
N MET A 12 15.80 -19.99 1.26
CA MET A 12 16.66 -18.88 1.73
C MET A 12 17.08 -17.96 0.60
N SER A 13 16.14 -17.29 -0.04
CA SER A 13 16.55 -16.39 -1.12
C SER A 13 15.53 -15.30 -1.45
N LEU A 14 15.17 -14.44 -0.48
CA LEU A 14 14.46 -13.21 -0.84
C LEU A 14 15.21 -11.92 -0.47
N PHE A 15 16.34 -11.97 0.22
CA PHE A 15 17.15 -10.79 0.51
C PHE A 15 18.66 -10.91 0.16
N CYS A 16 19.10 -12.02 -0.37
CA CYS A 16 20.52 -12.25 -0.72
C CYS A 16 20.77 -12.67 -2.17
N LEU A 17 19.84 -12.51 -3.10
CA LEU A 17 20.02 -12.89 -4.50
C LEU A 17 19.93 -11.69 -5.45
N PHE A 18 20.84 -10.72 -5.28
CA PHE A 18 21.40 -10.05 -6.44
C PHE A 18 22.74 -10.69 -6.82
N ASP A 19 22.79 -12.00 -6.91
CA ASP A 19 23.83 -12.66 -7.66
C ASP A 19 23.48 -12.56 -9.16
N LYS A 20 24.47 -12.52 -10.01
CA LYS A 20 24.53 -12.09 -11.42
C LYS A 20 23.46 -12.64 -12.40
N THR A 21 22.37 -13.23 -11.93
CA THR A 21 21.25 -13.73 -12.73
C THR A 21 19.95 -13.72 -11.90
N VAL A 22 19.33 -12.56 -11.72
CA VAL A 22 17.88 -12.54 -11.66
C VAL A 22 17.37 -12.54 -13.11
N VAL A 23 17.73 -13.55 -13.85
CA VAL A 23 16.84 -14.08 -14.87
C VAL A 23 15.78 -14.80 -14.05
N ALA A 24 14.57 -14.27 -14.02
CA ALA A 24 13.41 -14.98 -13.51
C ALA A 24 13.49 -16.40 -14.05
N GLN A 25 13.56 -17.38 -13.16
CA GLN A 25 13.50 -18.77 -13.55
C GLN A 25 12.11 -18.94 -14.17
N GLU A 26 12.05 -18.95 -15.51
CA GLU A 26 10.82 -19.27 -16.23
C GLU A 26 10.33 -20.59 -15.65
N SER A 27 9.18 -20.56 -14.98
CA SER A 27 8.53 -21.80 -14.57
C SER A 27 8.26 -22.58 -15.84
N LYS A 28 8.64 -23.84 -15.89
CA LYS A 28 8.42 -24.71 -17.07
C LYS A 28 6.95 -24.96 -17.35
N ASP A 29 6.08 -24.61 -16.44
CA ASP A 29 4.63 -24.58 -16.63
C ASP A 29 4.27 -23.19 -17.19
N LYS A 30 3.85 -23.15 -18.45
CA LYS A 30 3.27 -21.95 -19.04
C LYS A 30 2.12 -21.51 -18.12
N PRO A 31 2.17 -20.27 -17.59
CA PRO A 31 1.04 -19.76 -16.82
C PRO A 31 -0.23 -19.89 -17.68
N PRO A 32 -1.38 -20.24 -17.09
CA PRO A 32 -2.62 -20.31 -17.82
C PRO A 32 -2.84 -18.99 -18.55
N VAL A 33 -3.19 -19.06 -19.84
CA VAL A 33 -3.55 -17.87 -20.62
C VAL A 33 -4.90 -17.41 -20.07
N ILE A 34 -4.87 -16.45 -19.14
CA ILE A 34 -6.10 -15.84 -18.63
C ILE A 34 -6.68 -15.00 -19.76
N ALA A 35 -7.81 -15.43 -20.31
CA ALA A 35 -8.52 -14.66 -21.32
C ALA A 35 -9.12 -13.40 -20.68
N VAL A 36 -8.97 -12.25 -21.34
CA VAL A 36 -9.63 -11.01 -20.93
C VAL A 36 -11.14 -11.21 -20.99
N ALA A 37 -11.82 -11.03 -19.88
CA ALA A 37 -13.26 -11.23 -19.76
C ALA A 37 -14.01 -9.96 -19.32
N HIS A 38 -13.26 -8.90 -18.97
CA HIS A 38 -13.84 -7.63 -18.53
C HIS A 38 -12.91 -6.44 -18.86
N PRO A 39 -13.43 -5.24 -19.19
CA PRO A 39 -12.62 -4.07 -19.51
C PRO A 39 -11.58 -3.68 -18.44
N LEU A 40 -11.86 -3.93 -17.15
CA LEU A 40 -10.96 -3.64 -16.03
C LEU A 40 -9.99 -4.79 -15.69
N ASP A 41 -9.96 -5.89 -16.43
CA ASP A 41 -8.96 -6.93 -16.18
C ASP A 41 -7.56 -6.38 -16.44
N ALA A 42 -6.57 -6.76 -15.62
CA ALA A 42 -5.18 -6.37 -15.82
C ALA A 42 -4.70 -6.73 -17.22
N LEU A 43 -3.68 -6.02 -17.71
CA LEU A 43 -3.03 -6.43 -18.96
C LEU A 43 -2.43 -7.83 -18.81
N THR A 44 -2.71 -8.67 -19.80
CA THR A 44 -2.12 -10.00 -19.88
C THR A 44 -0.62 -9.90 -20.23
N PRO A 45 0.19 -10.94 -19.93
CA PRO A 45 1.59 -10.99 -20.36
C PRO A 45 1.79 -10.74 -21.85
N ALA A 46 0.88 -11.23 -22.67
CA ALA A 46 0.90 -11.02 -24.14
C ALA A 46 0.65 -9.56 -24.50
N GLU A 47 -0.34 -8.90 -23.87
CA GLU A 47 -0.65 -7.48 -24.09
C GLU A 47 0.52 -6.58 -23.66
N ILE A 48 1.16 -6.86 -22.51
CA ILE A 48 2.34 -6.11 -22.04
C ILE A 48 3.48 -6.20 -23.04
N LYS A 49 3.79 -7.44 -23.51
CA LYS A 49 4.82 -7.66 -24.52
C LYS A 49 4.50 -6.95 -25.83
N THR A 50 3.26 -7.07 -26.31
CA THR A 50 2.79 -6.40 -27.54
C THR A 50 2.92 -4.88 -27.41
N ALA A 51 2.53 -4.29 -26.27
CA ALA A 51 2.70 -2.85 -26.04
C ALA A 51 4.17 -2.43 -26.15
N ALA A 52 5.07 -3.15 -25.48
CA ALA A 52 6.51 -2.87 -25.54
C ALA A 52 7.09 -3.01 -26.96
N GLU A 53 6.65 -4.01 -27.73
CA GLU A 53 7.06 -4.22 -29.13
C GLU A 53 6.56 -3.11 -30.05
N LEU A 54 5.30 -2.70 -29.92
CA LEU A 54 4.72 -1.59 -30.68
C LEU A 54 5.45 -0.26 -30.39
N LEU A 55 5.78 0.03 -29.13
CA LEU A 55 6.55 1.20 -28.74
C LEU A 55 7.94 1.22 -29.37
N ARG A 56 8.62 0.05 -29.44
CA ARG A 56 9.94 -0.06 -30.07
C ARG A 56 9.88 0.05 -31.58
N THR A 57 8.86 -0.50 -32.22
CA THR A 57 8.71 -0.45 -33.69
C THR A 57 8.26 0.91 -34.19
N SER A 58 7.53 1.68 -33.38
CA SER A 58 7.09 3.04 -33.70
C SER A 58 8.15 4.11 -33.42
N SER A 59 9.37 3.74 -33.01
CA SER A 59 10.43 4.66 -32.59
C SER A 59 10.11 5.49 -31.33
N ALA A 60 9.04 5.18 -30.61
CA ALA A 60 8.76 5.80 -29.31
C ALA A 60 9.71 5.29 -28.19
N ALA A 61 10.24 4.08 -28.38
CA ALA A 61 11.27 3.48 -27.54
C ALA A 61 12.34 2.80 -28.43
N ASP A 62 13.53 2.60 -27.89
CA ASP A 62 14.61 1.83 -28.52
C ASP A 62 14.98 0.61 -27.66
N LYS A 63 16.07 -0.07 -28.05
CA LYS A 63 16.56 -1.26 -27.32
C LYS A 63 17.11 -0.93 -25.92
N GLN A 64 17.50 0.31 -25.66
CA GLN A 64 18.06 0.78 -24.38
C GLN A 64 16.97 1.35 -23.47
N SER A 65 15.81 1.66 -24.01
CA SER A 65 14.68 2.21 -23.28
C SER A 65 14.19 1.28 -22.20
N LEU A 66 13.97 1.81 -21.01
CA LEU A 66 13.36 1.13 -19.87
C LEU A 66 11.92 1.60 -19.69
N PHE A 67 11.09 0.74 -19.14
CA PHE A 67 9.68 1.00 -18.88
C PHE A 67 9.46 1.14 -17.37
N GLY A 68 9.20 2.37 -16.92
CA GLY A 68 8.79 2.63 -15.54
C GLY A 68 7.42 1.99 -15.24
N ALA A 69 6.53 2.02 -16.23
CA ALA A 69 5.23 1.36 -16.19
C ALA A 69 4.82 0.86 -17.58
N ILE A 70 4.07 -0.22 -17.64
CA ILE A 70 3.16 -0.63 -18.73
C ILE A 70 1.92 -1.16 -18.03
N THR A 71 0.85 -0.37 -17.97
CA THR A 71 -0.36 -0.70 -17.21
C THR A 71 -1.61 -0.53 -18.07
N LEU A 72 -2.73 -1.09 -17.63
CA LEU A 72 -4.01 -0.85 -18.28
C LEU A 72 -4.31 0.65 -18.25
N LEU A 73 -4.55 1.24 -19.42
CA LEU A 73 -5.27 2.50 -19.50
C LEU A 73 -6.76 2.18 -19.39
N GLU A 74 -7.34 2.48 -18.24
CA GLU A 74 -8.73 2.15 -17.98
C GLU A 74 -9.66 2.88 -18.96
N PRO A 75 -10.69 2.22 -19.51
CA PRO A 75 -11.75 2.90 -20.23
C PRO A 75 -12.48 3.91 -19.30
N LEU A 76 -13.18 4.86 -19.87
CA LEU A 76 -14.00 5.78 -19.09
C LEU A 76 -14.99 4.98 -18.21
N LYS A 77 -15.23 5.45 -16.99
CA LYS A 77 -16.14 4.79 -16.03
C LYS A 77 -17.53 4.54 -16.64
N SER A 78 -18.03 5.50 -17.43
CA SER A 78 -19.30 5.35 -18.17
C SER A 78 -19.30 4.15 -19.11
N ASP A 79 -18.19 3.93 -19.84
CA ASP A 79 -18.08 2.82 -20.79
C ASP A 79 -17.99 1.48 -20.08
N VAL A 80 -17.24 1.43 -18.95
CA VAL A 80 -17.15 0.25 -18.10
C VAL A 80 -18.53 -0.14 -17.53
N LEU A 81 -19.28 0.85 -17.03
CA LEU A 81 -20.61 0.61 -16.45
C LEU A 81 -21.66 0.24 -17.51
N ALA A 82 -21.52 0.73 -18.75
CA ALA A 82 -22.37 0.37 -19.87
C ALA A 82 -22.03 -1.00 -20.48
N TRP A 83 -20.82 -1.51 -20.26
CA TRP A 83 -20.37 -2.76 -20.86
C TRP A 83 -21.14 -3.97 -20.30
N LYS A 84 -21.43 -4.93 -21.19
CA LYS A 84 -22.09 -6.20 -20.84
C LYS A 84 -21.31 -7.39 -21.41
N PRO A 85 -21.37 -8.57 -20.76
CA PRO A 85 -20.74 -9.77 -21.29
C PRO A 85 -21.15 -10.03 -22.76
N GLY A 86 -20.14 -10.28 -23.60
CA GLY A 86 -20.30 -10.47 -25.05
C GLY A 86 -20.12 -9.20 -25.89
N MET A 87 -20.05 -8.01 -25.30
CA MET A 87 -19.63 -6.80 -26.02
C MET A 87 -18.12 -6.78 -26.24
N PRO A 88 -17.62 -6.10 -27.31
CA PRO A 88 -16.19 -5.88 -27.49
C PRO A 88 -15.53 -5.27 -26.27
N ILE A 89 -14.27 -5.63 -26.01
CA ILE A 89 -13.46 -5.07 -24.94
C ILE A 89 -12.29 -4.32 -25.60
N PRO A 90 -12.39 -2.99 -25.84
CA PRO A 90 -11.26 -2.19 -26.28
C PRO A 90 -10.15 -2.22 -25.23
N ARG A 91 -8.91 -2.45 -25.65
CA ARG A 91 -7.78 -2.56 -24.75
C ARG A 91 -6.73 -1.54 -25.11
N GLN A 92 -6.36 -0.72 -24.13
CA GLN A 92 -5.28 0.24 -24.25
C GLN A 92 -4.29 0.07 -23.11
N ALA A 93 -3.00 0.33 -23.41
CA ALA A 93 -1.95 0.37 -22.42
C ALA A 93 -1.42 1.78 -22.27
N PHE A 94 -1.20 2.20 -21.03
CA PHE A 94 -0.41 3.37 -20.68
C PHE A 94 1.01 2.93 -20.35
N ALA A 95 2.02 3.59 -20.93
CA ALA A 95 3.42 3.29 -20.68
C ALA A 95 4.20 4.54 -20.27
N ILE A 96 5.08 4.41 -19.29
CA ILE A 96 6.11 5.38 -18.94
C ILE A 96 7.45 4.84 -19.42
N ILE A 97 8.10 5.59 -20.30
CA ILE A 97 9.35 5.23 -20.97
C ILE A 97 10.46 6.12 -20.45
N ARG A 98 11.60 5.53 -20.07
CA ARG A 98 12.83 6.27 -19.73
C ARG A 98 13.92 5.91 -20.72
N ASN A 99 14.45 6.91 -21.40
CA ASN A 99 15.54 6.74 -22.37
C ASN A 99 16.47 7.94 -22.35
N GLN A 100 17.78 7.73 -22.14
CA GLN A 100 18.82 8.76 -22.18
C GLN A 100 18.46 10.02 -21.38
N GLY A 101 18.00 9.85 -20.13
CA GLY A 101 17.62 10.96 -19.26
C GLY A 101 16.24 11.59 -19.57
N GLN A 102 15.57 11.16 -20.63
CA GLN A 102 14.25 11.67 -21.01
C GLN A 102 13.14 10.71 -20.59
N THR A 103 12.14 11.22 -19.88
CA THR A 103 10.88 10.52 -19.61
C THR A 103 9.86 10.86 -20.68
N SER A 104 9.10 9.86 -21.11
CA SER A 104 7.96 10.02 -22.03
C SER A 104 6.81 9.14 -21.57
N GLU A 105 5.59 9.62 -21.76
CA GLU A 105 4.35 8.86 -21.63
C GLU A 105 3.89 8.41 -23.02
N ALA A 106 3.33 7.22 -23.11
CA ALA A 106 2.75 6.73 -24.36
C ALA A 106 1.43 6.00 -24.11
N VAL A 107 0.50 6.14 -25.06
CA VAL A 107 -0.74 5.37 -25.14
C VAL A 107 -0.66 4.43 -26.32
N VAL A 108 -0.89 3.15 -26.05
CA VAL A 108 -0.89 2.07 -27.05
C VAL A 108 -2.28 1.47 -27.14
N ASP A 109 -2.89 1.56 -28.30
CA ASP A 109 -4.13 0.84 -28.62
C ASP A 109 -3.77 -0.61 -29.02
N LEU A 110 -3.97 -1.52 -28.09
CA LEU A 110 -3.69 -2.95 -28.29
C LEU A 110 -4.71 -3.62 -29.22
N THR A 111 -5.94 -3.09 -29.28
CA THR A 111 -6.99 -3.59 -30.16
C THR A 111 -6.67 -3.22 -31.62
N ALA A 112 -6.22 -1.99 -31.85
CA ALA A 112 -5.84 -1.52 -33.18
C ALA A 112 -4.37 -1.84 -33.55
N GLY A 113 -3.55 -2.31 -32.60
CA GLY A 113 -2.15 -2.65 -32.81
C GLY A 113 -1.26 -1.44 -33.14
N LYS A 114 -1.49 -0.27 -32.51
CA LYS A 114 -0.75 0.97 -32.81
C LYS A 114 -0.48 1.85 -31.60
N VAL A 115 0.58 2.63 -31.66
CA VAL A 115 0.84 3.72 -30.72
C VAL A 115 -0.05 4.91 -31.11
N VAL A 116 -0.85 5.40 -30.14
CA VAL A 116 -1.81 6.49 -30.36
C VAL A 116 -1.19 7.84 -30.03
N GLN A 117 -0.42 7.90 -28.93
CA GLN A 117 0.14 9.15 -28.42
C GLN A 117 1.49 8.90 -27.78
N VAL A 118 2.39 9.86 -27.91
CA VAL A 118 3.65 9.93 -27.15
C VAL A 118 3.86 11.37 -26.70
N THR A 119 4.04 11.56 -25.38
CA THR A 119 4.22 12.89 -24.78
C THR A 119 5.50 12.90 -23.96
N LYS A 120 6.42 13.81 -24.27
CA LYS A 120 7.65 14.02 -23.48
C LYS A 120 7.31 14.68 -22.15
N LYS A 121 7.96 14.22 -21.09
CA LYS A 121 7.83 14.75 -19.72
C LYS A 121 9.21 15.17 -19.21
N PRO A 122 9.69 16.36 -19.61
CA PRO A 122 11.02 16.83 -19.22
C PRO A 122 11.10 17.01 -17.69
N GLY A 123 12.23 16.60 -17.11
CA GLY A 123 12.48 16.73 -15.67
C GLY A 123 11.72 15.72 -14.77
N GLN A 124 10.82 14.91 -15.33
CA GLN A 124 10.09 13.92 -14.56
C GLN A 124 10.89 12.61 -14.43
N HIS A 125 10.84 11.99 -13.25
CA HIS A 125 11.51 10.73 -12.95
C HIS A 125 10.47 9.66 -12.62
N PRO A 126 10.46 8.53 -13.36
CA PRO A 126 9.55 7.42 -13.06
C PRO A 126 9.95 6.70 -11.77
N MET A 127 9.14 5.72 -11.36
CA MET A 127 9.51 4.77 -10.31
C MET A 127 10.90 4.17 -10.59
N ILE A 128 11.61 3.82 -9.53
CA ILE A 128 12.93 3.22 -9.61
C ILE A 128 12.85 1.88 -10.36
N MET A 129 13.81 1.63 -11.23
CA MET A 129 13.87 0.45 -12.09
C MET A 129 15.07 -0.43 -11.72
N ASP A 130 14.90 -1.75 -11.79
CA ASP A 130 15.92 -2.74 -11.39
C ASP A 130 17.29 -2.48 -12.01
N ARG A 131 17.33 -2.20 -13.32
CA ARG A 131 18.58 -1.96 -14.02
C ARG A 131 19.35 -0.76 -13.50
N PHE A 132 18.65 0.28 -13.10
CA PHE A 132 19.26 1.47 -12.51
C PHE A 132 19.79 1.18 -11.12
N TRP A 133 19.04 0.44 -10.32
CA TRP A 133 19.47 0.03 -8.98
C TRP A 133 20.72 -0.83 -9.00
N ILE A 134 20.73 -1.87 -9.81
CA ILE A 134 21.86 -2.78 -9.94
C ILE A 134 23.09 -2.00 -10.41
N LYS A 135 22.96 -1.17 -11.44
CA LYS A 135 24.06 -0.37 -12.00
C LYS A 135 24.63 0.60 -10.97
N ALA A 136 23.80 1.32 -10.25
CA ALA A 136 24.22 2.27 -9.22
C ALA A 136 24.94 1.57 -8.06
N ARG A 137 24.38 0.48 -7.54
CA ARG A 137 24.99 -0.33 -6.49
C ARG A 137 26.35 -0.86 -6.91
N ASP A 138 26.43 -1.48 -8.08
CA ASP A 138 27.67 -2.11 -8.55
C ASP A 138 28.77 -1.07 -8.80
N ALA A 139 28.42 0.10 -9.34
CA ALA A 139 29.33 1.22 -9.53
C ALA A 139 29.84 1.75 -8.19
N PHE A 140 28.96 1.94 -7.19
CA PHE A 140 29.34 2.39 -5.86
C PHE A 140 30.26 1.39 -5.16
N MET A 141 29.93 0.11 -5.19
CA MET A 141 30.75 -0.93 -4.54
C MET A 141 32.11 -1.14 -5.21
N ALA A 142 32.28 -0.70 -6.46
CA ALA A 142 33.56 -0.70 -7.17
C ALA A 142 34.38 0.58 -6.97
N ASP A 143 33.84 1.63 -6.35
CA ASP A 143 34.51 2.92 -6.17
C ASP A 143 35.64 2.81 -5.11
N LYS A 144 36.80 3.33 -5.44
CA LYS A 144 37.98 3.30 -4.52
C LYS A 144 37.73 4.07 -3.22
N ARG A 145 36.91 5.13 -3.25
CA ARG A 145 36.54 5.91 -2.05
C ARG A 145 35.70 5.08 -1.08
N TYR A 146 34.77 4.26 -1.61
CA TYR A 146 33.99 3.30 -0.82
C TYR A 146 34.92 2.26 -0.16
N VAL A 147 35.83 1.65 -0.93
CA VAL A 147 36.76 0.64 -0.40
C VAL A 147 37.63 1.24 0.73
N ALA A 148 38.20 2.43 0.50
CA ALA A 148 39.00 3.13 1.52
C ALA A 148 38.19 3.48 2.79
N ALA A 149 36.91 3.86 2.63
CA ALA A 149 36.01 4.15 3.76
C ALA A 149 35.66 2.91 4.58
N LEU A 150 35.55 1.73 3.95
CA LEU A 150 35.43 0.45 4.67
C LEU A 150 36.69 0.10 5.44
N GLU A 151 37.86 0.23 4.80
CA GLU A 151 39.15 -0.06 5.44
C GLU A 151 39.40 0.79 6.70
N LYS A 152 39.04 2.09 6.67
CA LYS A 152 39.05 2.97 7.85
C LYS A 152 38.21 2.45 9.01
N ARG A 153 37.15 1.70 8.72
CA ARG A 153 36.23 1.08 9.70
C ARG A 153 36.65 -0.34 10.07
N GLY A 154 37.85 -0.80 9.63
CA GLY A 154 38.34 -2.17 9.84
C GLY A 154 37.54 -3.24 9.07
N LEU A 155 36.78 -2.84 8.05
CA LEU A 155 35.95 -3.72 7.23
C LEU A 155 36.64 -3.99 5.88
N LYS A 156 36.30 -5.13 5.28
CA LYS A 156 36.74 -5.48 3.92
C LYS A 156 35.55 -5.57 2.99
N ALA A 157 35.68 -4.96 1.81
CA ALA A 157 34.69 -5.14 0.74
C ALA A 157 34.57 -6.62 0.41
N GLY A 158 33.33 -7.13 0.33
CA GLY A 158 33.08 -8.54 0.07
C GLY A 158 31.66 -8.96 0.38
N LYS A 159 31.44 -10.28 0.43
CA LYS A 159 30.09 -10.89 0.56
C LYS A 159 29.36 -10.58 1.88
N THR A 160 30.09 -10.11 2.89
CA THR A 160 29.52 -9.72 4.18
C THR A 160 28.98 -8.30 4.19
N ILE A 161 29.26 -7.50 3.15
CA ILE A 161 28.77 -6.14 3.01
C ILE A 161 27.62 -6.12 1.99
N PHE A 162 26.52 -5.52 2.42
CA PHE A 162 25.34 -5.31 1.59
C PHE A 162 25.05 -3.82 1.50
N CYS A 163 25.00 -3.29 0.28
CA CYS A 163 24.62 -1.89 0.02
C CYS A 163 23.35 -1.88 -0.83
N THR A 164 22.35 -1.11 -0.43
CA THR A 164 21.07 -1.03 -1.14
C THR A 164 20.78 0.39 -1.60
N PRO A 165 20.52 0.63 -2.89
CA PRO A 165 20.04 1.91 -3.33
C PRO A 165 18.67 2.23 -2.73
N ASN A 166 18.45 3.50 -2.42
CA ASN A 166 17.18 4.07 -1.99
C ASN A 166 16.86 5.28 -2.86
N SER A 167 15.60 5.70 -2.90
CA SER A 167 15.27 7.00 -3.47
C SER A 167 16.02 8.08 -2.70
N ALA A 168 16.38 9.15 -3.40
CA ALA A 168 17.20 10.20 -2.79
C ALA A 168 16.39 11.17 -1.92
N GLY A 169 15.07 11.02 -1.88
CA GLY A 169 14.20 11.99 -1.25
C GLY A 169 14.34 13.37 -1.88
N TYR A 170 14.39 14.40 -1.05
CA TYR A 170 14.70 15.75 -1.49
C TYR A 170 16.21 15.94 -1.67
N LEU A 171 16.58 16.64 -2.75
CA LEU A 171 17.98 17.02 -3.03
C LEU A 171 18.07 18.56 -3.06
N PRO A 172 18.62 19.18 -2.00
CA PRO A 172 18.74 20.64 -1.95
C PRO A 172 19.83 21.22 -2.86
N GLU A 173 20.69 20.34 -3.41
CA GLU A 173 21.89 20.78 -4.12
C GLU A 173 21.60 20.90 -5.62
N ASP A 174 21.78 22.09 -6.19
CA ASP A 174 21.66 22.35 -7.63
C ASP A 174 22.55 21.45 -8.48
N ALA A 175 23.68 20.96 -7.91
CA ALA A 175 24.63 20.07 -8.59
C ALA A 175 24.02 18.75 -9.07
N TYR A 176 22.88 18.33 -8.54
CA TYR A 176 22.23 17.07 -8.90
C TYR A 176 20.96 17.24 -9.74
N GLN A 177 20.59 18.49 -10.05
CA GLN A 177 19.37 18.75 -10.84
C GLN A 177 19.40 18.07 -12.20
N GLY A 178 18.27 17.47 -12.57
CA GLY A 178 18.10 16.76 -13.85
C GLY A 178 18.73 15.36 -13.89
N ARG A 179 19.41 14.91 -12.83
CA ARG A 179 19.98 13.56 -12.70
C ARG A 179 19.03 12.61 -11.96
N HIS A 180 19.12 11.34 -12.28
CA HIS A 180 18.38 10.29 -11.55
C HIS A 180 19.23 9.78 -10.37
N ILE A 181 19.13 10.48 -9.26
CA ILE A 181 19.95 10.21 -8.07
C ILE A 181 19.35 9.11 -7.21
N VAL A 182 20.21 8.23 -6.74
CA VAL A 182 19.94 7.29 -5.65
C VAL A 182 20.97 7.47 -4.54
N LYS A 183 20.57 7.24 -3.30
CA LYS A 183 21.45 7.20 -2.12
C LYS A 183 21.60 5.76 -1.66
N ILE A 184 22.85 5.38 -1.36
CA ILE A 184 23.21 3.98 -1.15
C ILE A 184 23.85 3.82 0.24
N PRO A 185 23.06 3.55 1.29
CA PRO A 185 23.59 3.11 2.59
C PRO A 185 24.12 1.67 2.51
N CYS A 186 25.00 1.32 3.44
CA CYS A 186 25.57 -0.01 3.53
C CYS A 186 25.37 -0.63 4.91
N PHE A 187 25.35 -1.95 4.93
CA PHE A 187 25.12 -2.78 6.10
C PHE A 187 26.11 -3.95 6.08
N THR A 188 26.35 -4.57 7.23
CA THR A 188 27.15 -5.78 7.31
C THR A 188 26.34 -6.94 7.89
N SER A 189 26.61 -8.15 7.40
CA SER A 189 26.05 -9.38 7.94
C SER A 189 27.14 -10.44 7.93
N GLU A 190 27.55 -10.90 9.10
CA GLU A 190 28.52 -11.97 9.26
C GLU A 190 27.88 -13.35 9.05
N ASN A 191 26.57 -13.42 9.18
CA ASN A 191 25.78 -14.63 9.07
C ASN A 191 24.63 -14.44 8.07
N LYS A 192 24.37 -15.41 7.22
CA LYS A 192 23.27 -15.41 6.26
C LYS A 192 21.87 -15.44 6.93
N LEU A 193 21.81 -15.76 8.22
CA LEU A 193 20.57 -15.85 8.99
C LEU A 193 20.16 -14.54 9.64
N HIS A 194 21.06 -13.54 9.72
CA HIS A 194 20.75 -12.23 10.30
C HIS A 194 20.41 -11.23 9.19
N PRO A 195 19.38 -10.38 9.38
CA PRO A 195 19.09 -9.33 8.41
C PRO A 195 20.27 -8.36 8.38
N SER A 196 20.81 -8.15 7.20
CA SER A 196 21.90 -7.20 6.98
C SER A 196 21.53 -5.79 7.46
N ILE A 197 20.25 -5.39 7.33
CA ILE A 197 19.74 -4.07 7.71
C ILE A 197 19.80 -3.78 9.22
N ALA A 198 19.90 -4.79 10.09
CA ALA A 198 20.06 -4.62 11.54
C ALA A 198 21.47 -4.19 11.98
N ARG A 199 22.46 -4.18 11.07
CA ARG A 199 23.84 -3.78 11.36
C ARG A 199 24.33 -2.74 10.34
N PRO A 200 23.86 -1.48 10.45
CA PRO A 200 24.24 -0.41 9.54
C PRO A 200 25.74 -0.05 9.71
N ILE A 201 26.37 0.29 8.59
CA ILE A 201 27.70 0.90 8.57
C ILE A 201 27.49 2.41 8.59
N GLU A 202 27.42 2.98 9.79
CA GLU A 202 27.05 4.37 9.98
C GLU A 202 28.09 5.33 9.37
N GLY A 203 27.61 6.49 8.91
CA GLY A 203 28.42 7.53 8.30
C GLY A 203 28.96 7.19 6.90
N LEU A 204 28.63 6.02 6.32
CA LEU A 204 29.01 5.62 4.96
C LEU A 204 27.80 5.57 4.03
N MET A 205 27.79 6.42 2.99
CA MET A 205 26.71 6.46 2.00
C MET A 205 27.24 6.92 0.64
N GLY A 206 26.80 6.25 -0.43
CA GLY A 206 27.01 6.68 -1.81
C GLY A 206 25.92 7.60 -2.32
N ILE A 207 26.28 8.60 -3.14
CA ILE A 207 25.35 9.36 -4.00
C ILE A 207 25.73 9.03 -5.43
N VAL A 208 24.81 8.42 -6.15
CA VAL A 208 25.07 7.86 -7.48
C VAL A 208 23.99 8.28 -8.47
N ASP A 209 24.41 8.68 -9.66
CA ASP A 209 23.51 8.80 -10.80
C ASP A 209 23.15 7.39 -11.30
N ALA A 210 21.93 6.96 -11.10
CA ALA A 210 21.48 5.60 -11.39
C ALA A 210 21.47 5.27 -12.89
N GLU A 211 21.35 6.26 -13.76
CA GLU A 211 21.35 6.04 -15.20
C GLU A 211 22.76 5.89 -15.78
N THR A 212 23.68 6.75 -15.34
CA THR A 212 25.06 6.73 -15.83
C THR A 212 25.93 5.74 -15.06
N GLY A 213 25.63 5.51 -13.77
CA GLY A 213 26.47 4.80 -12.82
C GLY A 213 27.60 5.67 -12.27
N GLU A 214 27.58 6.98 -12.50
CA GLU A 214 28.58 7.91 -11.97
C GLU A 214 28.43 8.03 -10.45
N VAL A 215 29.49 7.72 -9.70
CA VAL A 215 29.54 7.92 -8.24
C VAL A 215 29.92 9.37 -7.96
N LEU A 216 28.91 10.18 -7.72
CA LEU A 216 29.04 11.63 -7.56
C LEU A 216 29.70 11.99 -6.23
N ALA A 217 29.29 11.34 -5.16
CA ALA A 217 29.87 11.51 -3.84
C ALA A 217 29.91 10.20 -3.05
N VAL A 218 30.90 10.11 -2.16
CA VAL A 218 30.96 9.10 -1.09
C VAL A 218 31.02 9.87 0.22
N HIS A 219 29.97 9.82 1.00
CA HIS A 219 29.97 10.31 2.37
C HIS A 219 30.76 9.32 3.22
N ASP A 220 31.86 9.78 3.80
CA ASP A 220 32.70 9.05 4.73
C ASP A 220 32.85 9.97 5.96
N ARG A 221 31.85 9.89 6.82
CA ARG A 221 31.70 10.76 7.99
C ARG A 221 32.21 10.05 9.26
N GLU A 222 31.54 10.27 10.37
CA GLU A 222 31.84 9.66 11.66
C GLU A 222 31.99 8.13 11.57
N ILE A 223 32.97 7.60 12.28
CA ILE A 223 33.15 6.16 12.41
C ILE A 223 32.53 5.73 13.73
N VAL A 224 31.41 5.02 13.65
CA VAL A 224 30.71 4.44 14.78
C VAL A 224 30.97 2.93 14.78
N ALA A 225 31.19 2.33 15.95
CA ALA A 225 31.35 0.90 16.09
C ALA A 225 30.11 0.16 15.59
N LEU A 226 30.30 -0.98 14.94
CA LEU A 226 29.18 -1.82 14.54
C LEU A 226 28.44 -2.34 15.78
N PRO A 227 27.10 -2.30 15.77
CA PRO A 227 26.32 -2.88 16.86
C PRO A 227 26.53 -4.40 16.89
N PRO A 228 26.31 -5.06 18.05
CA PRO A 228 26.31 -6.51 18.13
C PRO A 228 25.32 -7.12 17.12
N ALA A 229 25.61 -8.33 16.68
CA ALA A 229 24.63 -9.07 15.89
C ALA A 229 23.36 -9.29 16.74
N PRO A 230 22.15 -9.09 16.18
CA PRO A 230 20.92 -9.33 16.92
C PRO A 230 20.81 -10.81 17.29
N GLU A 231 20.46 -11.09 18.54
CA GLU A 231 20.17 -12.43 19.03
C GLU A 231 18.68 -12.77 18.79
N GLY A 232 18.37 -14.07 18.72
CA GLY A 232 16.98 -14.55 18.63
C GLY A 232 16.30 -14.27 17.27
N TYR A 233 17.08 -14.18 16.19
CA TYR A 233 16.58 -13.95 14.85
C TYR A 233 16.92 -15.13 13.91
N GLY A 234 15.96 -15.49 13.03
CA GLY A 234 16.13 -16.59 12.07
C GLY A 234 15.73 -17.95 12.67
N ASP A 235 16.58 -18.97 12.46
CA ASP A 235 16.27 -20.34 12.93
C ASP A 235 16.15 -20.44 14.46
N ASP A 236 16.74 -19.50 15.22
CA ASP A 236 16.62 -19.45 16.68
C ASP A 236 15.21 -19.09 17.15
N LEU A 237 14.44 -18.33 16.36
CA LEU A 237 13.02 -18.09 16.61
C LEU A 237 12.14 -19.33 16.42
N THR A 238 12.67 -20.36 15.77
CA THR A 238 11.93 -21.62 15.53
C THR A 238 11.98 -22.60 16.70
N LYS A 239 12.69 -22.27 17.77
CA LYS A 239 12.81 -23.09 18.98
C LYS A 239 12.25 -22.35 20.20
N PRO A 240 10.92 -22.13 20.25
CA PRO A 240 10.32 -21.47 21.39
C PRO A 240 10.42 -22.38 22.64
N ASP A 241 10.74 -21.78 23.79
CA ASP A 241 10.76 -22.48 25.08
C ASP A 241 9.39 -23.01 25.47
N SER A 242 8.33 -22.36 24.98
CA SER A 242 6.94 -22.74 25.22
C SER A 242 6.11 -22.53 23.95
N PRO A 243 5.93 -23.56 23.11
CA PRO A 243 5.18 -23.40 21.87
C PRO A 243 3.69 -23.15 22.13
N LEU A 244 3.13 -22.17 21.44
CA LEU A 244 1.69 -21.94 21.43
C LEU A 244 0.98 -23.14 20.79
N LYS A 245 -0.16 -23.53 21.35
CA LYS A 245 -1.03 -24.51 20.72
C LYS A 245 -1.68 -23.88 19.49
N ALA A 246 -1.61 -24.57 18.35
CA ALA A 246 -2.23 -24.11 17.13
C ALA A 246 -3.75 -23.96 17.27
N VAL A 247 -4.29 -22.87 16.78
CA VAL A 247 -5.72 -22.67 16.57
C VAL A 247 -6.02 -22.92 15.09
N THR A 248 -6.93 -23.84 14.80
CA THR A 248 -7.33 -24.15 13.44
C THR A 248 -8.65 -23.49 13.10
N ILE A 249 -8.68 -22.71 12.01
CA ILE A 249 -9.91 -22.22 11.40
C ILE A 249 -10.32 -23.21 10.32
N ALA A 250 -11.44 -23.91 10.54
CA ALA A 250 -12.01 -24.84 9.58
C ALA A 250 -13.17 -24.17 8.82
N VAL A 251 -13.19 -24.37 7.51
CA VAL A 251 -14.29 -23.93 6.64
C VAL A 251 -15.12 -25.15 6.29
N ALA A 252 -16.44 -25.09 6.52
CA ALA A 252 -17.34 -26.18 6.20
C ALA A 252 -17.48 -26.36 4.68
N GLY A 253 -17.24 -27.55 4.19
CA GLY A 253 -17.34 -27.87 2.76
C GLY A 253 -16.34 -27.07 1.91
N LYS A 254 -16.86 -26.42 0.84
CA LYS A 254 -16.06 -25.57 -0.07
C LYS A 254 -15.99 -24.10 0.37
N GLY A 255 -16.58 -23.74 1.52
CA GLY A 255 -16.77 -22.34 1.92
C GLY A 255 -17.79 -21.60 1.03
N ASN A 256 -17.89 -20.28 1.27
CA ASN A 256 -18.81 -19.41 0.53
C ASN A 256 -18.11 -18.56 -0.54
N VAL A 257 -16.79 -18.55 -0.57
CA VAL A 257 -15.98 -17.76 -1.51
C VAL A 257 -15.95 -18.45 -2.87
N LYS A 258 -16.28 -17.72 -3.92
CA LYS A 258 -16.13 -18.14 -5.31
C LYS A 258 -15.23 -17.16 -6.03
N ILE A 259 -14.19 -17.65 -6.68
CA ILE A 259 -13.25 -16.84 -7.45
C ILE A 259 -13.18 -17.38 -8.87
N SER A 260 -13.37 -16.51 -9.86
CA SER A 260 -13.18 -16.84 -11.27
C SER A 260 -11.71 -16.66 -11.68
N GLU A 261 -11.33 -17.18 -12.84
CA GLU A 261 -9.96 -17.12 -13.35
C GLU A 261 -9.41 -15.69 -13.54
N ASN A 262 -10.30 -14.73 -13.75
CA ASN A 262 -9.97 -13.30 -13.87
C ASN A 262 -10.24 -12.50 -12.59
N TYR A 263 -10.11 -13.15 -11.44
CA TYR A 263 -10.17 -12.56 -10.10
C TYR A 263 -11.46 -11.80 -9.76
N LYS A 264 -12.60 -12.19 -10.37
CA LYS A 264 -13.91 -11.82 -9.85
C LYS A 264 -14.19 -12.64 -8.60
N ILE A 265 -14.51 -11.97 -7.50
CA ILE A 265 -14.75 -12.56 -6.18
C ILE A 265 -16.22 -12.39 -5.86
N ASP A 266 -16.93 -13.50 -5.63
CA ASP A 266 -18.31 -13.53 -5.15
C ASP A 266 -18.33 -14.19 -3.75
N TRP A 267 -18.94 -13.53 -2.77
CA TRP A 267 -19.07 -14.03 -1.41
C TRP A 267 -20.37 -13.56 -0.78
N LEU A 268 -21.24 -14.49 -0.38
CA LEU A 268 -22.58 -14.18 0.14
C LEU A 268 -23.31 -13.20 -0.78
N ASN A 269 -23.59 -11.98 -0.29
CA ASN A 269 -24.23 -10.92 -1.07
C ASN A 269 -23.23 -10.01 -1.80
N TRP A 270 -21.91 -10.21 -1.62
CA TRP A 270 -20.89 -9.40 -2.24
C TRP A 270 -20.44 -9.92 -3.59
N SER A 271 -20.17 -9.00 -4.49
CA SER A 271 -19.46 -9.25 -5.75
C SER A 271 -18.47 -8.11 -5.99
N MET A 272 -17.24 -8.44 -6.38
CA MET A 272 -16.19 -7.48 -6.67
C MET A 272 -15.16 -8.08 -7.63
N ARG A 273 -14.24 -7.23 -8.13
CA ARG A 273 -13.10 -7.64 -8.92
C ARG A 273 -11.82 -7.16 -8.26
N ALA A 274 -10.78 -7.99 -8.30
CA ALA A 274 -9.43 -7.61 -7.92
C ALA A 274 -8.53 -7.63 -9.14
N ARG A 275 -7.59 -6.71 -9.25
CA ARG A 275 -6.54 -6.76 -10.27
C ARG A 275 -5.20 -6.30 -9.73
N ALA A 276 -4.13 -6.85 -10.34
CA ALA A 276 -2.76 -6.43 -10.06
C ALA A 276 -2.47 -5.07 -10.70
N ASP A 277 -1.78 -4.22 -9.96
CA ASP A 277 -1.20 -2.97 -10.44
C ASP A 277 0.21 -2.78 -9.88
N LYS A 278 1.17 -2.40 -10.72
CA LYS A 278 2.59 -2.28 -10.32
C LYS A 278 2.79 -1.25 -9.22
N ARG A 279 2.02 -0.14 -9.23
CA ARG A 279 2.12 0.94 -8.25
C ARG A 279 1.25 0.71 -7.02
N ALA A 280 -0.04 0.43 -7.21
CA ALA A 280 -1.00 0.28 -6.13
C ALA A 280 -0.99 -1.08 -5.41
N GLY A 281 -0.36 -2.09 -6.00
CA GLY A 281 -0.46 -3.47 -5.53
C GLY A 281 -1.71 -4.16 -6.04
N VAL A 282 -2.82 -4.05 -5.32
CA VAL A 282 -4.14 -4.58 -5.71
C VAL A 282 -5.17 -3.47 -5.76
N ILE A 283 -5.91 -3.42 -6.85
CA ILE A 283 -7.06 -2.52 -7.04
C ILE A 283 -8.33 -3.36 -6.95
N ILE A 284 -9.26 -2.97 -6.07
CA ILE A 284 -10.58 -3.57 -5.94
C ILE A 284 -11.57 -2.71 -6.71
N SER A 285 -12.39 -3.32 -7.57
CA SER A 285 -13.32 -2.61 -8.45
C SER A 285 -14.71 -3.24 -8.48
N LEU A 286 -15.71 -2.45 -8.87
CA LEU A 286 -17.11 -2.86 -9.06
C LEU A 286 -17.67 -3.61 -7.85
N VAL A 287 -17.48 -3.01 -6.68
CA VAL A 287 -17.97 -3.56 -5.41
C VAL A 287 -19.48 -3.37 -5.33
N LYS A 288 -20.20 -4.48 -5.35
CA LYS A 288 -21.66 -4.51 -5.31
C LYS A 288 -22.16 -5.38 -4.17
N PHE A 289 -23.30 -4.98 -3.63
CA PHE A 289 -24.03 -5.76 -2.63
C PHE A 289 -25.40 -6.17 -3.19
N ASN A 290 -25.70 -7.45 -3.18
CA ASN A 290 -27.00 -7.98 -3.62
C ASN A 290 -28.03 -7.86 -2.48
N ASP A 291 -28.90 -6.87 -2.56
CA ASP A 291 -29.99 -6.66 -1.62
C ASP A 291 -31.27 -7.33 -2.13
N ASN A 292 -31.53 -8.56 -1.67
CA ASN A 292 -32.72 -9.35 -2.05
C ASN A 292 -32.90 -9.50 -3.57
N GLY A 293 -31.84 -9.82 -4.30
CA GLY A 293 -31.84 -10.03 -5.75
C GLY A 293 -31.56 -8.75 -6.56
N LYS A 294 -31.49 -7.58 -5.92
CA LYS A 294 -31.12 -6.31 -6.55
C LYS A 294 -29.65 -5.98 -6.26
N PRO A 295 -28.75 -6.00 -7.27
CA PRO A 295 -27.38 -5.53 -7.08
C PRO A 295 -27.39 -4.02 -6.84
N ARG A 296 -26.68 -3.59 -5.77
CA ARG A 296 -26.54 -2.20 -5.36
C ARG A 296 -25.07 -1.82 -5.39
N ASP A 297 -24.77 -0.66 -5.93
CA ASP A 297 -23.40 -0.17 -6.04
C ASP A 297 -22.93 0.36 -4.69
N MET A 298 -21.70 -0.03 -4.30
CA MET A 298 -21.03 0.39 -3.07
C MET A 298 -19.76 1.17 -3.38
N ALA A 299 -18.96 0.69 -4.34
CA ALA A 299 -17.76 1.38 -4.82
C ALA A 299 -17.47 0.97 -6.26
N TYR A 300 -17.04 1.94 -7.07
CA TYR A 300 -16.49 1.66 -8.39
C TYR A 300 -15.05 1.16 -8.25
N GLN A 301 -14.20 1.87 -7.44
CA GLN A 301 -12.80 1.50 -7.27
C GLN A 301 -12.25 1.91 -5.90
N MET A 302 -11.40 1.07 -5.31
CA MET A 302 -10.68 1.32 -4.07
C MET A 302 -9.25 0.78 -4.16
N ASN A 303 -8.26 1.61 -3.81
CA ASN A 303 -6.85 1.20 -3.77
C ASN A 303 -6.03 2.14 -2.89
N VAL A 304 -4.83 1.70 -2.51
CA VAL A 304 -3.80 2.60 -1.97
C VAL A 304 -3.28 3.46 -3.11
N ALA A 305 -3.33 4.77 -2.95
CA ALA A 305 -2.92 5.75 -3.96
C ALA A 305 -1.51 6.30 -3.72
N GLU A 306 -1.05 6.34 -2.46
CA GLU A 306 0.32 6.69 -2.10
C GLU A 306 0.61 6.28 -0.66
N MET A 307 1.89 6.17 -0.33
CA MET A 307 2.38 6.00 1.03
C MET A 307 3.58 6.95 1.24
N PHE A 308 3.53 7.76 2.31
CA PHE A 308 4.60 8.67 2.67
C PHE A 308 5.19 8.28 4.02
N VAL A 309 6.51 8.06 4.07
CA VAL A 309 7.23 7.61 5.28
C VAL A 309 8.45 8.51 5.53
N PRO A 310 8.29 9.62 6.27
CA PRO A 310 9.38 10.50 6.66
C PRO A 310 10.01 10.05 7.99
N TYR A 311 11.34 9.92 8.00
CA TYR A 311 12.14 9.66 9.19
C TYR A 311 12.63 10.96 9.82
N MET A 312 12.63 11.05 11.16
CA MET A 312 12.87 12.29 11.93
C MET A 312 14.33 12.40 12.39
N ASP A 313 15.31 11.96 11.61
CA ASP A 313 16.73 12.11 11.94
C ASP A 313 17.41 13.13 11.01
N PRO A 314 17.96 14.25 11.56
CA PRO A 314 18.56 15.32 10.76
C PRO A 314 19.98 15.00 10.25
N ASN A 315 20.57 13.85 10.60
CA ASN A 315 21.89 13.47 10.11
C ASN A 315 21.88 13.39 8.57
N PRO A 316 22.85 13.97 7.87
CA PRO A 316 22.89 13.98 6.40
C PRO A 316 22.82 12.59 5.73
N THR A 317 23.22 11.52 6.43
CA THR A 317 23.05 10.14 5.94
C THR A 317 21.67 9.56 6.23
N TRP A 318 20.80 10.32 6.92
CA TRP A 318 19.44 9.91 7.32
C TRP A 318 18.33 10.86 6.81
N ALA A 319 18.56 12.17 6.82
CA ALA A 319 17.55 13.20 6.51
C ALA A 319 16.87 13.05 5.14
N TYR A 320 17.46 12.28 4.21
CA TYR A 320 16.87 12.01 2.91
C TYR A 320 15.73 10.98 2.95
N ARG A 321 15.56 10.25 4.07
CA ARG A 321 14.57 9.18 4.18
C ARG A 321 13.18 9.75 4.35
N THR A 322 12.60 10.17 3.25
CA THR A 322 11.27 10.76 3.14
C THR A 322 10.55 10.10 1.97
N PHE A 323 10.32 8.79 2.10
CA PHE A 323 9.94 7.91 1.00
C PHE A 323 8.49 8.08 0.57
N MET A 324 8.26 8.06 -0.75
CA MET A 324 6.95 7.90 -1.39
C MET A 324 6.83 6.47 -1.92
N ASP A 325 6.45 5.56 -1.04
CA ASP A 325 6.62 4.13 -1.24
C ASP A 325 5.89 3.57 -2.47
N ALA A 326 4.68 4.06 -2.77
CA ALA A 326 3.97 3.62 -3.98
C ALA A 326 4.55 4.28 -5.23
N GLY A 327 4.82 5.58 -5.21
CA GLY A 327 5.25 6.32 -6.40
C GLY A 327 6.74 6.22 -6.73
N GLU A 328 7.59 5.96 -5.75
CA GLU A 328 9.03 5.78 -5.94
C GLU A 328 9.40 4.31 -6.20
N PHE A 329 8.75 3.36 -5.50
CA PHE A 329 9.11 1.93 -5.56
C PHE A 329 8.01 1.07 -6.19
N GLY A 330 6.75 1.28 -5.81
CA GLY A 330 5.60 0.49 -6.26
C GLY A 330 5.25 -0.67 -5.34
N LEU A 331 4.03 -0.64 -4.79
CA LEU A 331 3.56 -1.67 -3.87
C LEU A 331 3.42 -3.03 -4.57
N GLY A 332 2.95 -3.05 -5.82
CA GLY A 332 2.85 -4.28 -6.60
C GLY A 332 4.22 -4.81 -7.04
N TYR A 333 5.15 -3.91 -7.37
CA TYR A 333 6.51 -4.30 -7.73
C TYR A 333 7.23 -5.02 -6.57
N LEU A 334 7.09 -4.51 -5.35
CA LEU A 334 7.72 -5.06 -4.15
C LEU A 334 6.79 -6.01 -3.35
N MET A 335 5.73 -6.50 -3.98
CA MET A 335 4.82 -7.46 -3.34
C MET A 335 5.54 -8.78 -3.03
N SER A 336 5.36 -9.29 -1.81
CA SER A 336 5.91 -10.57 -1.36
C SER A 336 4.93 -11.73 -1.58
N SER A 337 5.47 -12.95 -1.61
CA SER A 337 4.64 -14.16 -1.63
C SER A 337 4.11 -14.47 -0.24
N LEU A 338 2.81 -14.70 -0.14
CA LEU A 338 2.12 -14.98 1.13
C LEU A 338 2.34 -16.43 1.58
N GLN A 339 2.58 -16.60 2.88
CA GLN A 339 2.81 -17.89 3.52
C GLN A 339 1.51 -18.40 4.17
N ALA A 340 1.05 -19.56 3.74
CA ALA A 340 -0.09 -20.23 4.34
C ALA A 340 0.19 -20.61 5.81
N GLY A 341 -0.72 -20.27 6.70
CA GLY A 341 -0.58 -20.49 8.15
C GLY A 341 0.18 -19.38 8.90
N VAL A 342 0.75 -18.38 8.15
CA VAL A 342 1.38 -17.19 8.72
C VAL A 342 0.59 -15.96 8.29
N ASP A 343 0.62 -15.64 6.99
CA ASP A 343 -0.05 -14.46 6.45
C ASP A 343 -1.56 -14.67 6.28
N CYS A 344 -1.95 -15.87 5.90
CA CYS A 344 -3.34 -16.25 5.63
C CYS A 344 -3.61 -17.66 6.20
N PRO A 345 -4.86 -17.98 6.57
CA PRO A 345 -5.21 -19.34 6.95
C PRO A 345 -4.84 -20.35 5.87
N THR A 346 -4.52 -21.59 6.26
CA THR A 346 -4.22 -22.68 5.32
C THR A 346 -5.38 -23.00 4.38
N THR A 347 -6.60 -22.60 4.75
CA THR A 347 -7.84 -22.74 3.97
C THR A 347 -8.10 -21.57 3.01
N ALA A 348 -7.21 -20.57 2.94
CA ALA A 348 -7.33 -19.41 2.05
C ALA A 348 -7.16 -19.81 0.58
N ASN A 349 -7.82 -19.07 -0.30
CA ASN A 349 -7.56 -19.13 -1.74
C ASN A 349 -6.36 -18.22 -2.05
N PHE A 350 -5.27 -18.80 -2.53
CA PHE A 350 -4.07 -18.06 -2.93
C PHE A 350 -4.06 -17.88 -4.44
N MET A 351 -3.67 -16.69 -4.89
CA MET A 351 -3.61 -16.33 -6.29
C MET A 351 -2.26 -15.70 -6.64
N ASP A 352 -1.78 -16.05 -7.84
CA ASP A 352 -0.56 -15.50 -8.40
C ASP A 352 -0.89 -14.18 -9.11
N LEU A 353 -0.03 -13.18 -9.00
CA LEU A 353 -0.18 -11.92 -9.71
C LEU A 353 0.98 -11.67 -10.66
N THR A 354 0.69 -11.18 -11.86
CA THR A 354 1.69 -10.88 -12.89
C THR A 354 1.82 -9.39 -13.08
N PHE A 355 3.08 -8.92 -13.16
CA PHE A 355 3.45 -7.51 -13.27
C PHE A 355 4.41 -7.30 -14.45
N PRO A 356 4.43 -6.09 -15.06
CA PRO A 356 5.43 -5.73 -16.06
C PRO A 356 6.80 -5.51 -15.40
N ASN A 357 7.87 -5.92 -16.09
CA ASN A 357 9.24 -5.57 -15.72
C ASN A 357 9.72 -4.33 -16.50
N ASP A 358 10.91 -3.83 -16.15
CA ASP A 358 11.47 -2.61 -16.74
C ASP A 358 12.01 -2.77 -18.18
N VAL A 359 12.02 -3.99 -18.72
CA VAL A 359 12.44 -4.28 -20.09
C VAL A 359 11.29 -4.67 -21.02
N GLY A 360 10.03 -4.45 -20.61
CA GLY A 360 8.85 -4.75 -21.43
C GLY A 360 8.44 -6.21 -21.47
N GLY A 361 8.98 -7.03 -20.56
CA GLY A 361 8.50 -8.37 -20.23
C GLY A 361 7.63 -8.37 -18.98
N THR A 362 7.45 -9.56 -18.40
CA THR A 362 6.68 -9.74 -17.17
C THR A 362 7.40 -10.63 -16.16
N TYR A 363 6.98 -10.56 -14.92
CA TYR A 363 7.30 -11.51 -13.86
C TYR A 363 6.04 -11.83 -13.06
N THR A 364 5.98 -13.01 -12.45
CA THR A 364 4.86 -13.46 -11.64
C THR A 364 5.29 -13.60 -10.18
N ARG A 365 4.49 -13.06 -9.28
CA ARG A 365 4.58 -13.31 -7.84
C ARG A 365 3.58 -14.39 -7.47
N ASN A 366 4.09 -15.55 -7.10
CA ASN A 366 3.26 -16.66 -6.68
C ASN A 366 2.63 -16.35 -5.32
N LYS A 367 1.35 -16.71 -5.14
CA LYS A 367 0.60 -16.47 -3.90
C LYS A 367 0.66 -15.02 -3.43
N ALA A 368 0.58 -14.07 -4.36
CA ALA A 368 0.70 -12.64 -4.04
C ALA A 368 -0.58 -12.04 -3.44
N LEU A 369 -1.72 -12.70 -3.64
CA LEU A 369 -3.01 -12.31 -3.12
C LEU A 369 -3.66 -13.54 -2.45
N CYS A 370 -4.26 -13.36 -1.27
CA CYS A 370 -5.11 -14.37 -0.67
C CYS A 370 -6.51 -13.84 -0.37
N VAL A 371 -7.51 -14.71 -0.53
CA VAL A 371 -8.91 -14.43 -0.19
C VAL A 371 -9.42 -15.52 0.73
N PHE A 372 -9.96 -15.13 1.87
CA PHE A 372 -10.41 -16.08 2.88
C PHE A 372 -11.56 -15.54 3.74
N GLU A 373 -12.32 -16.47 4.28
CA GLU A 373 -13.29 -16.19 5.34
C GLU A 373 -12.62 -16.33 6.70
N ARG A 374 -12.95 -15.43 7.63
CA ARG A 374 -12.53 -15.57 9.04
C ARG A 374 -13.71 -15.33 9.97
N PRO A 375 -13.94 -16.18 10.98
CA PRO A 375 -14.75 -15.84 12.13
C PRO A 375 -13.96 -14.83 12.99
N THR A 376 -14.61 -13.78 13.47
CA THR A 376 -13.95 -12.79 14.35
C THR A 376 -13.93 -13.22 15.82
N GLY A 377 -14.74 -14.21 16.18
CA GLY A 377 -15.01 -14.56 17.57
C GLY A 377 -16.09 -13.69 18.23
N ASP A 378 -16.54 -12.63 17.56
CA ASP A 378 -17.53 -11.68 18.06
C ASP A 378 -18.93 -12.04 17.55
N PRO A 379 -20.02 -11.59 18.25
CA PRO A 379 -21.36 -11.64 17.69
C PRO A 379 -21.55 -10.55 16.63
N ALA A 380 -22.11 -10.91 15.47
CA ALA A 380 -22.58 -9.96 14.46
C ALA A 380 -23.73 -9.10 14.99
N TRP A 381 -24.63 -9.74 15.71
CA TRP A 381 -25.67 -9.14 16.54
C TRP A 381 -26.06 -10.09 17.65
N ARG A 382 -26.57 -9.55 18.77
CA ARG A 382 -26.97 -10.33 19.94
C ARG A 382 -28.09 -9.62 20.70
N HIS A 383 -29.10 -10.38 21.10
CA HIS A 383 -30.16 -9.93 22.02
C HIS A 383 -30.44 -10.97 23.10
N TYR A 384 -30.59 -10.52 24.35
CA TYR A 384 -31.10 -11.32 25.46
C TYR A 384 -32.52 -10.88 25.79
N SER A 385 -33.49 -11.78 25.63
CA SER A 385 -34.86 -11.54 26.07
C SER A 385 -34.99 -11.94 27.55
N ALA A 386 -35.10 -10.95 28.44
CA ALA A 386 -35.22 -11.19 29.88
C ALA A 386 -36.51 -11.96 30.25
N SER A 387 -37.62 -11.67 29.56
CA SER A 387 -38.91 -12.34 29.77
C SER A 387 -38.89 -13.83 29.35
N ARG A 388 -38.16 -14.15 28.30
CA ARG A 388 -38.01 -15.53 27.77
C ARG A 388 -36.75 -16.24 28.27
N LYS A 389 -35.88 -15.54 29.01
CA LYS A 389 -34.56 -16.03 29.48
C LYS A 389 -33.75 -16.69 28.35
N HIS A 390 -33.78 -16.08 27.17
CA HIS A 390 -33.22 -16.62 25.94
C HIS A 390 -32.33 -15.63 25.21
N VAL A 391 -31.18 -16.12 24.70
CA VAL A 391 -30.27 -15.37 23.82
C VAL A 391 -30.53 -15.74 22.37
N THR A 392 -30.73 -14.71 21.55
CA THR A 392 -30.67 -14.83 20.09
C THR A 392 -29.47 -14.06 19.57
N GLY A 393 -28.83 -14.52 18.50
CA GLY A 393 -27.65 -13.87 17.95
C GLY A 393 -27.11 -14.60 16.74
N GLN A 394 -26.09 -14.02 16.15
CA GLN A 394 -25.38 -14.57 15.01
C GLN A 394 -23.88 -14.28 15.19
N PRO A 395 -22.97 -15.24 14.94
CA PRO A 395 -21.54 -15.00 14.94
C PRO A 395 -21.16 -14.13 13.74
N GLN A 396 -20.11 -13.32 13.92
CA GLN A 396 -19.53 -12.49 12.87
C GLN A 396 -18.54 -13.31 12.04
N THR A 397 -18.73 -13.27 10.74
CA THR A 397 -17.78 -13.76 9.73
C THR A 397 -17.44 -12.63 8.79
N GLU A 398 -16.20 -12.54 8.34
CA GLU A 398 -15.70 -11.55 7.40
C GLU A 398 -15.02 -12.21 6.21
N LEU A 399 -15.16 -11.61 5.03
CA LEU A 399 -14.30 -11.91 3.89
C LEU A 399 -13.08 -10.97 3.95
N VAL A 400 -11.89 -11.51 3.80
CA VAL A 400 -10.64 -10.75 3.73
C VAL A 400 -9.98 -10.96 2.36
N VAL A 401 -9.62 -9.87 1.70
CA VAL A 401 -8.80 -9.82 0.48
C VAL A 401 -7.47 -9.17 0.88
N ARG A 402 -6.38 -9.94 0.95
CA ARG A 402 -5.09 -9.55 1.52
C ARG A 402 -3.95 -9.64 0.53
N HIS A 403 -3.08 -8.64 0.54
CA HIS A 403 -1.77 -8.67 -0.11
C HIS A 403 -0.74 -7.95 0.78
N THR A 404 0.55 -8.26 0.58
CA THR A 404 1.61 -7.69 1.43
C THR A 404 2.78 -7.23 0.57
N PRO A 405 2.96 -5.92 0.35
CA PRO A 405 4.22 -5.37 -0.16
C PRO A 405 5.28 -5.32 0.96
N THR A 406 6.54 -5.62 0.58
CA THR A 406 7.72 -5.50 1.43
C THR A 406 8.58 -4.34 0.93
N LEU A 407 8.52 -3.21 1.62
CA LEU A 407 9.16 -1.97 1.23
C LEU A 407 10.40 -1.72 2.10
N GLY A 408 11.56 -2.15 1.59
CA GLY A 408 12.82 -2.05 2.31
C GLY A 408 12.82 -2.88 3.59
N ASN A 409 12.55 -2.24 4.71
CA ASN A 409 12.53 -2.85 6.05
C ASN A 409 11.12 -3.17 6.57
N TYR A 410 10.06 -2.62 5.98
CA TYR A 410 8.68 -2.83 6.40
C TYR A 410 7.93 -3.81 5.52
N ASP A 411 7.10 -4.64 6.16
CA ASP A 411 6.04 -5.41 5.53
C ASP A 411 4.70 -4.74 5.84
N TYR A 412 3.93 -4.37 4.82
CA TYR A 412 2.61 -3.77 4.98
C TYR A 412 1.53 -4.76 4.59
N VAL A 413 0.81 -5.29 5.59
CA VAL A 413 -0.31 -6.20 5.36
C VAL A 413 -1.55 -5.39 5.04
N ILE A 414 -1.96 -5.35 3.77
CA ILE A 414 -3.09 -4.55 3.29
C ILE A 414 -4.32 -5.44 3.11
N ASP A 415 -5.39 -5.13 3.86
CA ASP A 415 -6.65 -5.85 3.86
C ASP A 415 -7.81 -4.98 3.37
N TYR A 416 -8.60 -5.53 2.44
CA TYR A 416 -9.97 -5.11 2.17
C TYR A 416 -10.90 -6.15 2.80
N VAL A 417 -11.70 -5.72 3.78
CA VAL A 417 -12.52 -6.63 4.59
C VAL A 417 -14.00 -6.33 4.39
N PHE A 418 -14.80 -7.35 4.15
CA PHE A 418 -16.23 -7.23 3.86
C PHE A 418 -17.05 -8.03 4.88
N SER A 419 -18.17 -7.47 5.33
CA SER A 419 -19.05 -8.14 6.28
C SER A 419 -20.44 -8.44 5.69
N PRO A 420 -21.17 -9.42 6.24
CA PRO A 420 -22.54 -9.71 5.81
C PRO A 420 -23.53 -8.53 6.00
N GLN A 421 -23.18 -7.57 6.87
CA GLN A 421 -23.98 -6.36 7.15
C GLN A 421 -23.79 -5.26 6.09
N GLY A 422 -22.94 -5.47 5.09
CA GLY A 422 -22.65 -4.46 4.08
C GLY A 422 -21.50 -3.52 4.46
N THR A 423 -20.76 -3.78 5.54
CA THR A 423 -19.62 -2.97 5.97
C THR A 423 -18.36 -3.36 5.19
N ILE A 424 -17.58 -2.35 4.79
CA ILE A 424 -16.23 -2.49 4.25
C ILE A 424 -15.24 -1.92 5.26
N LYS A 425 -14.13 -2.62 5.53
CA LYS A 425 -13.00 -2.11 6.32
C LYS A 425 -11.76 -2.06 5.44
N LEU A 426 -11.05 -0.95 5.52
CA LEU A 426 -9.70 -0.80 4.97
C LEU A 426 -8.75 -0.95 6.14
N ARG A 427 -7.80 -1.89 6.06
CA ARG A 427 -6.87 -2.15 7.14
C ARG A 427 -5.45 -2.23 6.62
N ILE A 428 -4.52 -1.67 7.39
CA ILE A 428 -3.09 -1.84 7.16
C ILE A 428 -2.44 -2.31 8.46
N GLY A 429 -1.71 -3.42 8.38
CA GLY A 429 -0.83 -3.92 9.43
C GLY A 429 0.60 -3.60 9.07
N SER A 430 1.27 -2.76 9.85
CA SER A 430 2.69 -2.45 9.69
C SER A 430 3.52 -3.39 10.56
N THR A 431 4.49 -4.08 9.95
CA THR A 431 5.38 -5.04 10.61
C THR A 431 6.73 -5.08 9.87
N GLY A 432 7.61 -6.05 10.19
CA GLY A 432 8.94 -6.14 9.59
C GLY A 432 10.02 -5.64 10.55
N PHE A 433 10.88 -4.73 10.11
CA PHE A 433 11.97 -4.17 10.90
C PHE A 433 11.88 -2.65 10.98
N ASP A 434 12.29 -2.09 12.12
CA ASP A 434 12.68 -0.70 12.15
C ASP A 434 13.96 -0.46 11.34
N ALA A 435 14.03 0.66 10.62
CA ALA A 435 15.30 1.13 10.13
C ALA A 435 16.14 1.62 11.31
N VAL A 436 17.37 1.13 11.40
CA VAL A 436 18.22 1.34 12.59
C VAL A 436 19.51 2.07 12.26
N LYS A 437 20.04 2.78 13.25
CA LYS A 437 21.25 3.60 13.23
C LYS A 437 22.20 3.14 14.32
N SER A 438 23.49 2.99 13.98
CA SER A 438 24.52 2.73 14.98
C SER A 438 24.79 3.97 15.82
N THR A 439 25.06 3.77 17.12
CA THR A 439 25.36 4.84 18.07
C THR A 439 26.49 4.45 19.04
N ALA A 440 27.00 5.43 19.78
CA ALA A 440 27.98 5.19 20.85
C ALA A 440 27.32 4.78 22.18
N ALA A 441 26.06 5.08 22.38
CA ALA A 441 25.34 4.75 23.61
C ALA A 441 25.05 3.25 23.69
N LYS A 442 25.48 2.63 24.78
CA LYS A 442 25.18 1.22 25.11
C LYS A 442 23.84 1.10 25.83
N ASP A 443 23.53 2.06 26.68
CA ASP A 443 22.35 2.15 27.54
C ASP A 443 22.07 3.62 27.82
N MET A 444 20.99 3.92 28.53
CA MET A 444 20.58 5.30 28.85
C MET A 444 21.46 5.98 29.92
N GLU A 445 22.42 5.27 30.55
CA GLU A 445 23.42 5.83 31.45
C GLU A 445 24.71 6.25 30.69
N SER A 446 24.82 5.91 29.41
CA SER A 446 25.95 6.27 28.56
C SER A 446 26.04 7.80 28.39
N PRO A 447 27.24 8.41 28.41
CA PRO A 447 27.42 9.88 28.34
C PRO A 447 26.83 10.53 27.09
N THR A 448 26.63 9.78 26.00
CA THR A 448 26.06 10.27 24.72
C THR A 448 24.57 9.98 24.59
N ALA A 449 23.95 9.24 25.52
CA ALA A 449 22.62 8.72 25.38
C ALA A 449 21.55 9.80 25.07
N GLU A 450 21.57 10.93 25.79
CA GLU A 450 20.64 12.03 25.56
C GLU A 450 20.73 12.59 24.14
N ALA A 451 21.94 12.84 23.67
CA ALA A 451 22.17 13.37 22.31
C ALA A 451 21.85 12.33 21.24
N ASP A 452 22.23 11.07 21.47
CA ASP A 452 22.01 9.97 20.54
C ASP A 452 20.51 9.65 20.36
N THR A 453 19.70 9.81 21.44
CA THR A 453 18.25 9.50 21.42
C THR A 453 17.36 10.70 21.17
N ALA A 454 17.90 11.87 20.81
CA ALA A 454 17.11 13.08 20.56
C ALA A 454 16.00 12.91 19.49
N PHE A 455 16.22 12.02 18.49
CA PHE A 455 15.30 11.79 17.37
C PHE A 455 14.86 10.34 17.23
N GLY A 456 15.03 9.52 18.26
CA GLY A 456 14.67 8.10 18.23
C GLY A 456 14.89 7.44 19.58
N SER A 457 14.67 6.15 19.66
CA SER A 457 14.84 5.38 20.89
C SER A 457 16.01 4.41 20.79
N LEU A 458 16.74 4.23 21.88
CA LEU A 458 17.71 3.15 22.00
C LEU A 458 16.94 1.83 22.14
N ILE A 459 17.02 0.97 21.13
CA ILE A 459 16.25 -0.28 21.04
C ILE A 459 17.08 -1.51 21.38
N ALA A 460 18.41 -1.39 21.29
CA ALA A 460 19.37 -2.40 21.70
C ALA A 460 20.70 -1.68 22.00
N PRO A 461 21.66 -2.32 22.66
CA PRO A 461 22.98 -1.72 22.89
C PRO A 461 23.63 -1.26 21.58
N TYR A 462 24.02 0.02 21.53
CA TYR A 462 24.64 0.67 20.37
C TYR A 462 23.74 0.80 19.14
N LEU A 463 22.41 0.72 19.32
CA LEU A 463 21.46 0.72 18.21
C LEU A 463 20.23 1.58 18.53
N ILE A 464 19.96 2.57 17.66
CA ILE A 464 18.81 3.45 17.73
C ILE A 464 17.88 3.17 16.55
N ALA A 465 16.58 3.17 16.78
CA ALA A 465 15.58 3.32 15.74
C ALA A 465 15.09 4.78 15.73
N PRO A 466 15.28 5.54 14.64
CA PRO A 466 14.74 6.89 14.52
C PRO A 466 13.21 6.88 14.47
N ASN A 467 12.59 7.85 15.16
CA ASN A 467 11.15 8.09 15.06
C ASN A 467 10.77 8.39 13.60
N HIS A 468 9.58 7.98 13.19
CA HIS A 468 9.07 8.22 11.84
C HIS A 468 7.55 8.14 11.80
N ASP A 469 6.99 8.72 10.75
CA ASP A 469 5.55 8.68 10.49
C ASP A 469 5.25 7.78 9.30
N HIS A 470 4.01 7.27 9.25
CA HIS A 470 3.47 6.57 8.10
C HIS A 470 2.13 7.19 7.70
N TYR A 471 1.97 7.52 6.43
CA TYR A 471 0.74 8.07 5.86
C TYR A 471 0.32 7.25 4.65
N PHE A 472 -0.77 6.48 4.80
CA PHE A 472 -1.33 5.64 3.74
C PHE A 472 -2.54 6.34 3.14
N SER A 473 -2.43 6.82 1.92
CA SER A 473 -3.54 7.46 1.21
C SER A 473 -4.30 6.44 0.38
N PHE A 474 -5.60 6.32 0.62
CA PHE A 474 -6.52 5.52 -0.17
C PHE A 474 -7.31 6.41 -1.12
N ARG A 475 -7.45 5.97 -2.37
CA ARG A 475 -8.41 6.50 -3.34
C ARG A 475 -9.68 5.68 -3.25
N LEU A 476 -10.81 6.33 -2.97
CA LEU A 476 -12.11 5.71 -2.74
C LEU A 476 -13.14 6.33 -3.68
N ASP A 477 -13.32 5.73 -4.84
CA ASP A 477 -14.38 6.04 -5.80
C ASP A 477 -15.62 5.23 -5.39
N LEU A 478 -16.40 5.81 -4.47
CA LEU A 478 -17.56 5.17 -3.85
C LEU A 478 -18.83 5.55 -4.61
N ASP A 479 -19.58 4.54 -5.06
CA ASP A 479 -20.87 4.71 -5.75
C ASP A 479 -22.02 4.29 -4.85
N VAL A 480 -22.66 5.22 -4.16
CA VAL A 480 -23.83 4.92 -3.32
C VAL A 480 -25.08 4.82 -4.20
N ASP A 481 -25.42 3.60 -4.66
CA ASP A 481 -26.52 3.38 -5.61
C ASP A 481 -26.40 4.21 -6.89
N GLY A 482 -25.19 4.43 -7.38
CA GLY A 482 -24.88 5.19 -8.59
C GLY A 482 -23.94 6.36 -8.34
N GLN A 483 -23.61 7.11 -9.37
CA GLN A 483 -22.53 8.07 -9.43
C GLN A 483 -22.86 9.46 -8.84
N ALA A 484 -24.14 9.86 -8.80
CA ALA A 484 -24.56 11.18 -8.32
C ALA A 484 -24.56 11.24 -6.79
N ASN A 485 -23.42 11.53 -6.21
CA ASN A 485 -23.21 11.52 -4.77
C ASN A 485 -22.87 12.91 -4.21
N THR A 486 -23.09 13.09 -2.92
CA THR A 486 -22.72 14.30 -2.18
C THR A 486 -22.07 13.92 -0.86
N LEU A 487 -20.93 14.52 -0.54
CA LEU A 487 -20.28 14.37 0.76
C LEU A 487 -20.99 15.26 1.78
N LEU A 488 -21.35 14.68 2.91
CA LEU A 488 -22.06 15.31 4.02
C LEU A 488 -21.25 15.16 5.31
N GLN A 489 -21.40 16.15 6.20
CA GLN A 489 -20.87 16.08 7.56
C GLN A 489 -22.02 16.28 8.54
N ASP A 490 -22.22 15.30 9.41
CA ASP A 490 -23.15 15.37 10.54
C ASP A 490 -22.36 15.78 11.79
N SER A 491 -22.71 16.92 12.39
CA SER A 491 -22.13 17.44 13.63
C SER A 491 -23.13 17.27 14.77
N PHE A 492 -22.64 16.85 15.94
CA PHE A 492 -23.45 16.67 17.15
C PHE A 492 -23.39 17.93 17.99
N LEU A 493 -24.52 18.61 18.18
CA LEU A 493 -24.58 19.88 18.84
C LEU A 493 -25.36 19.77 20.17
N PRO A 494 -24.85 20.27 21.30
CA PRO A 494 -25.64 20.38 22.50
C PRO A 494 -26.80 21.37 22.29
N THR A 495 -28.02 20.92 22.58
CA THR A 495 -29.25 21.70 22.41
C THR A 495 -29.89 21.90 23.76
N PRO A 496 -29.98 23.16 24.28
CA PRO A 496 -30.67 23.45 25.52
C PRO A 496 -32.15 23.07 25.46
N ILE A 497 -32.69 22.57 26.55
CA ILE A 497 -34.13 22.31 26.73
C ILE A 497 -34.62 22.99 27.99
N SER A 498 -35.83 23.57 27.91
CA SER A 498 -36.43 24.31 29.01
C SER A 498 -37.38 23.46 29.86
N ASN A 499 -37.81 22.31 29.38
CA ASN A 499 -38.81 21.48 30.03
C ASN A 499 -38.24 20.12 30.47
N GLY A 500 -38.50 19.73 31.73
CA GLY A 500 -38.06 18.46 32.32
C GLY A 500 -36.83 18.57 33.20
N GLY A 501 -36.42 17.47 33.83
CA GLY A 501 -35.26 17.43 34.75
C GLY A 501 -33.90 17.53 34.08
N ARG A 502 -33.81 17.41 32.76
CA ARG A 502 -32.59 17.57 31.96
C ARG A 502 -32.50 18.99 31.44
N LYS A 503 -31.26 19.52 31.35
CA LYS A 503 -31.00 20.89 30.85
C LYS A 503 -30.57 20.91 29.37
N SER A 504 -30.14 19.79 28.83
CA SER A 504 -29.68 19.71 27.45
C SER A 504 -29.86 18.29 26.85
N LEU A 505 -30.00 18.24 25.56
CA LEU A 505 -29.90 17.09 24.70
C LEU A 505 -28.87 17.41 23.61
N TRP A 506 -28.55 16.46 22.74
CA TRP A 506 -27.83 16.76 21.54
C TRP A 506 -28.72 16.54 20.31
N THR A 507 -28.47 17.29 19.27
CA THR A 507 -29.12 17.17 17.96
C THR A 507 -28.06 17.07 16.88
N VAL A 508 -28.47 16.64 15.68
CA VAL A 508 -27.58 16.52 14.54
C VAL A 508 -27.81 17.71 13.60
N LYS A 509 -26.72 18.38 13.21
CA LYS A 509 -26.73 19.36 12.11
C LYS A 509 -25.93 18.81 10.96
N THR A 510 -26.57 18.66 9.81
CA THR A 510 -25.91 18.20 8.57
C THR A 510 -25.45 19.38 7.74
N GLN A 511 -24.20 19.33 7.29
CA GLN A 511 -23.60 20.24 6.32
C GLN A 511 -23.32 19.48 5.02
N ARG A 512 -23.57 20.12 3.87
CA ARG A 512 -23.19 19.60 2.54
C ARG A 512 -21.88 20.26 2.12
N PHE A 513 -20.97 19.48 1.57
CA PHE A 513 -19.82 20.01 0.85
C PHE A 513 -20.24 20.25 -0.61
N LEU A 514 -20.04 21.48 -1.08
CA LEU A 514 -20.47 21.91 -2.41
C LEU A 514 -19.32 22.00 -3.40
N LYS A 515 -18.09 22.09 -2.89
CA LYS A 515 -16.85 22.20 -3.65
C LYS A 515 -15.85 21.16 -3.18
N GLU A 516 -15.00 20.73 -4.07
CA GLU A 516 -13.87 19.89 -3.74
C GLU A 516 -12.86 20.61 -2.83
N GLY A 517 -12.02 19.83 -2.16
CA GLY A 517 -11.01 20.36 -1.24
C GLY A 517 -10.70 19.44 -0.07
N PRO A 518 -9.85 19.93 0.85
CA PRO A 518 -9.57 19.24 2.11
C PRO A 518 -10.78 19.29 3.04
N ILE A 519 -10.98 18.21 3.78
CA ILE A 519 -12.03 18.11 4.78
C ILE A 519 -11.39 18.21 6.16
N THR A 520 -11.59 19.33 6.82
CA THR A 520 -11.11 19.52 8.20
C THR A 520 -11.98 18.74 9.16
N THR A 521 -11.42 17.72 9.78
CA THR A 521 -12.06 16.97 10.87
C THR A 521 -11.60 17.57 12.20
N ASP A 522 -12.49 18.34 12.87
CA ASP A 522 -12.24 18.81 14.22
C ASP A 522 -12.74 17.76 15.22
N HIS A 523 -11.82 17.13 15.92
CA HIS A 523 -12.11 16.08 16.89
C HIS A 523 -12.40 16.64 18.31
N THR A 524 -12.31 17.94 18.50
CA THR A 524 -12.41 18.58 19.84
C THR A 524 -13.86 18.92 20.24
N SER A 525 -14.79 19.01 19.29
CA SER A 525 -16.16 19.49 19.53
C SER A 525 -17.22 18.41 19.32
N GLY A 526 -17.36 17.47 20.27
CA GLY A 526 -18.51 16.56 20.34
C GLY A 526 -18.61 15.47 19.26
N GLY A 527 -17.63 15.36 18.39
CA GLY A 527 -17.57 14.38 17.31
C GLY A 527 -18.31 14.81 16.04
N ARG A 528 -17.80 14.36 14.92
CA ARG A 528 -18.37 14.56 13.58
C ARG A 528 -18.37 13.24 12.83
N LEU A 529 -19.35 13.08 11.93
CA LEU A 529 -19.48 11.90 11.10
C LEU A 529 -19.56 12.30 9.64
N LEU A 530 -18.61 11.85 8.84
CA LEU A 530 -18.67 12.02 7.39
C LEU A 530 -19.53 10.92 6.78
N ARG A 531 -20.33 11.26 5.78
CA ARG A 531 -21.06 10.29 4.98
C ARG A 531 -21.21 10.73 3.54
N LEU A 532 -21.05 9.77 2.65
CA LEU A 532 -21.39 9.93 1.24
C LEU A 532 -22.83 9.52 1.03
N SER A 533 -23.62 10.32 0.34
CA SER A 533 -25.06 10.09 0.18
C SER A 533 -25.53 10.29 -1.27
N ASN A 534 -26.43 9.44 -1.72
CA ASN A 534 -27.11 9.62 -2.99
C ASN A 534 -28.47 10.29 -2.78
N GLY A 535 -28.59 11.56 -3.18
CA GLY A 535 -29.83 12.34 -3.08
C GLY A 535 -30.91 11.97 -4.09
N LYS A 536 -30.61 11.11 -5.09
CA LYS A 536 -31.55 10.74 -6.17
C LYS A 536 -32.38 9.48 -5.85
N THR A 537 -31.92 8.68 -4.88
CA THR A 537 -32.58 7.43 -4.50
C THR A 537 -33.06 7.46 -3.06
N THR A 538 -34.00 6.58 -2.68
CA THR A 538 -34.47 6.47 -1.30
C THR A 538 -34.79 5.02 -0.94
N ASN A 539 -34.68 4.68 0.36
CA ASN A 539 -35.19 3.45 0.93
C ASN A 539 -36.71 3.50 1.09
N LYS A 540 -37.34 2.45 1.65
CA LYS A 540 -38.80 2.39 1.87
C LYS A 540 -39.33 3.49 2.79
N LEU A 541 -38.49 4.00 3.69
CA LEU A 541 -38.85 5.10 4.58
C LEU A 541 -38.59 6.48 3.96
N LYS A 542 -38.27 6.55 2.67
CA LYS A 542 -37.94 7.79 1.93
C LYS A 542 -36.67 8.51 2.44
N GLN A 543 -35.75 7.76 3.05
CA GLN A 543 -34.47 8.24 3.46
C GLN A 543 -33.42 7.99 2.36
N HIS A 544 -32.46 8.89 2.20
CA HIS A 544 -31.40 8.77 1.21
C HIS A 544 -30.32 7.79 1.65
N PRO A 545 -30.00 6.78 0.82
CA PRO A 545 -28.95 5.83 1.11
C PRO A 545 -27.60 6.55 1.24
N SER A 546 -26.81 6.11 2.21
CA SER A 546 -25.51 6.71 2.52
C SER A 546 -24.51 5.64 2.94
N LEU A 547 -23.24 5.99 2.88
CA LEU A 547 -22.13 5.27 3.48
C LEU A 547 -21.43 6.17 4.50
N TRP A 548 -21.41 5.79 5.77
CA TRP A 548 -20.65 6.45 6.82
C TRP A 548 -19.16 6.11 6.70
N LEU A 549 -18.32 7.13 6.77
CA LEU A 549 -16.86 7.04 6.71
C LEU A 549 -16.33 7.19 8.14
N ASN A 550 -16.15 6.06 8.82
CA ASN A 550 -15.71 6.03 10.21
C ASN A 550 -14.20 5.78 10.26
N ALA A 551 -13.43 6.85 10.34
CA ALA A 551 -12.02 6.80 10.62
C ALA A 551 -11.75 6.96 12.11
N HIS A 552 -10.65 6.37 12.59
CA HIS A 552 -10.10 6.65 13.90
C HIS A 552 -9.35 8.00 13.90
N HIS A 553 -8.79 8.39 15.05
CA HIS A 553 -7.89 9.54 15.16
C HIS A 553 -6.55 9.18 14.52
N ASP A 554 -6.44 9.44 13.22
CA ASP A 554 -5.21 9.23 12.49
C ASP A 554 -4.31 10.47 12.59
N ALA A 555 -3.00 10.26 12.65
CA ALA A 555 -2.04 11.33 12.62
C ALA A 555 -2.13 12.09 11.29
N GLN A 556 -2.08 13.41 11.36
CA GLN A 556 -1.83 14.27 10.21
C GLN A 556 -0.37 14.71 10.25
N SER A 557 0.21 15.01 9.09
CA SER A 557 1.57 15.53 9.05
C SER A 557 1.64 16.88 9.78
N ILE A 558 2.67 17.03 10.61
CA ILE A 558 2.98 18.27 11.34
C ILE A 558 4.29 18.88 10.86
N LEU A 559 4.85 18.37 9.77
CA LEU A 559 6.01 18.97 9.13
C LEU A 559 5.63 20.36 8.59
N ASP A 560 6.60 21.27 8.53
CA ASP A 560 6.39 22.60 7.95
C ASP A 560 5.92 22.46 6.49
N LEU A 561 4.92 23.23 6.10
CA LEU A 561 4.36 23.20 4.74
C LEU A 561 5.39 23.61 3.68
N ALA A 562 6.41 24.37 4.06
CA ALA A 562 7.53 24.75 3.20
C ALA A 562 8.66 23.72 3.21
N ASP A 563 8.56 22.66 4.03
CA ASP A 563 9.54 21.58 4.03
C ASP A 563 9.39 20.79 2.72
N PRO A 564 10.45 20.65 1.92
CA PRO A 564 10.39 19.98 0.62
C PRO A 564 9.79 18.58 0.64
N PRO A 565 10.08 17.71 1.63
CA PRO A 565 9.37 16.44 1.78
C PRO A 565 7.85 16.61 1.94
N GLN A 566 7.41 17.61 2.70
CA GLN A 566 5.99 17.91 2.92
C GLN A 566 5.33 18.48 1.67
N MET A 567 6.03 19.31 0.89
CA MET A 567 5.49 19.88 -0.35
C MET A 567 5.04 18.79 -1.34
N ARG A 568 5.81 17.71 -1.50
CA ARG A 568 5.42 16.59 -2.36
C ARG A 568 4.44 15.60 -1.71
N ALA A 569 4.22 15.71 -0.39
CA ALA A 569 3.30 14.91 0.41
C ALA A 569 2.11 15.74 0.91
N GLY A 570 1.66 16.73 0.14
CA GLY A 570 0.57 17.65 0.51
C GLY A 570 -0.72 16.92 0.91
N PHE A 571 -0.97 15.73 0.38
CA PHE A 571 -2.11 14.89 0.74
C PHE A 571 -2.14 14.50 2.23
N ALA A 572 -0.98 14.42 2.89
CA ALA A 572 -0.85 14.00 4.29
C ALA A 572 -1.22 15.12 5.31
N THR A 573 -1.50 16.33 4.83
CA THR A 573 -1.89 17.48 5.70
C THR A 573 -3.32 17.37 6.21
N ASN A 574 -4.16 16.57 5.57
CA ASN A 574 -5.54 16.35 5.99
C ASN A 574 -5.89 14.86 5.90
N GLN A 575 -6.71 14.41 6.85
CA GLN A 575 -7.17 13.02 6.90
C GLN A 575 -8.09 12.68 5.72
N PHE A 576 -8.94 13.62 5.31
CA PHE A 576 -9.85 13.46 4.19
C PHE A 576 -9.72 14.59 3.18
N TRP A 577 -9.83 14.21 1.90
CA TRP A 577 -10.01 15.12 0.79
C TRP A 577 -11.17 14.61 -0.07
N VAL A 578 -11.76 15.49 -0.84
CA VAL A 578 -12.77 15.13 -1.84
C VAL A 578 -12.47 15.88 -3.13
N SER A 579 -12.49 15.17 -4.24
CA SER A 579 -12.35 15.74 -5.59
C SER A 579 -13.48 15.27 -6.49
N LYS A 580 -13.74 15.99 -7.57
CA LYS A 580 -14.53 15.49 -8.68
C LYS A 580 -13.76 14.38 -9.37
N LEU A 581 -14.47 13.36 -9.91
CA LEU A 581 -13.81 12.28 -10.64
C LEU A 581 -13.20 12.81 -11.94
N LYS A 582 -11.89 12.67 -12.10
CA LYS A 582 -11.14 12.87 -13.35
C LYS A 582 -10.30 11.65 -13.67
N PRO A 583 -10.21 11.22 -14.95
CA PRO A 583 -9.53 9.96 -15.32
C PRO A 583 -8.02 9.95 -15.07
N ASP A 584 -7.38 11.11 -15.01
CA ASP A 584 -5.94 11.31 -14.80
C ASP A 584 -5.55 11.59 -13.33
N GLU A 585 -6.51 11.86 -12.45
CA GLU A 585 -6.31 12.09 -11.03
C GLU A 585 -6.38 10.77 -10.24
N LEU A 586 -5.30 9.98 -10.29
CA LEU A 586 -5.26 8.63 -9.73
C LEU A 586 -4.39 8.51 -8.47
N TRP A 587 -3.41 9.39 -8.28
CA TRP A 587 -2.33 9.25 -7.30
C TRP A 587 -2.22 10.47 -6.40
N SER A 588 -2.31 10.27 -5.08
CA SER A 588 -2.38 11.37 -4.10
C SER A 588 -1.20 12.33 -4.12
N ALA A 589 -0.01 11.87 -4.53
CA ALA A 589 1.21 12.68 -4.70
C ALA A 589 1.52 12.96 -6.19
N GLY A 590 0.54 12.78 -7.09
CA GLY A 590 0.77 12.88 -8.54
C GLY A 590 1.46 11.64 -9.12
N LEU A 591 1.70 11.68 -10.43
CA LEU A 591 2.25 10.54 -11.17
C LEU A 591 3.76 10.35 -10.92
N TYR A 592 4.51 11.44 -10.69
CA TYR A 592 5.97 11.45 -10.59
C TYR A 592 6.50 12.02 -9.26
N PRO A 593 6.25 11.38 -8.10
CA PRO A 593 6.76 11.89 -6.83
C PRO A 593 8.28 11.66 -6.67
N ASN A 594 8.88 10.74 -7.46
CA ASN A 594 10.31 10.45 -7.37
C ASN A 594 11.14 11.68 -7.79
N LEU A 595 11.99 12.15 -6.87
CA LEU A 595 12.80 13.38 -7.03
C LEU A 595 11.98 14.66 -7.32
N SER A 596 10.66 14.64 -7.10
CA SER A 596 9.83 15.83 -7.22
C SER A 596 10.13 16.81 -6.08
N THR A 597 10.11 18.11 -6.43
CA THR A 597 10.19 19.23 -5.49
C THR A 597 8.87 20.02 -5.45
N LYS A 598 7.83 19.50 -6.09
CA LYS A 598 6.53 20.14 -6.26
C LYS A 598 5.43 19.25 -5.73
N ASP A 599 4.34 19.89 -5.33
CA ASP A 599 3.07 19.22 -5.15
C ASP A 599 2.40 19.07 -6.52
N GLU A 600 2.21 17.82 -6.94
CA GLU A 600 1.53 17.47 -8.20
C GLU A 600 0.31 16.57 -7.91
N GLY A 601 -0.07 16.43 -6.64
CA GLY A 601 -1.12 15.54 -6.17
C GLY A 601 -2.40 16.24 -5.73
N LEU A 602 -3.00 15.74 -4.67
CA LEU A 602 -4.32 16.16 -4.19
C LEU A 602 -4.51 17.67 -4.02
N PRO A 603 -3.57 18.44 -3.43
CA PRO A 603 -3.74 19.89 -3.34
C PRO A 603 -3.89 20.57 -4.71
N GLN A 604 -3.23 20.03 -5.75
CA GLN A 604 -3.37 20.57 -7.10
C GLN A 604 -4.67 20.11 -7.77
N PHE A 605 -5.11 18.86 -7.52
CA PHE A 605 -6.36 18.32 -8.07
C PHE A 605 -7.57 19.17 -7.68
N VAL A 606 -7.60 19.66 -6.45
CA VAL A 606 -8.72 20.42 -5.89
C VAL A 606 -8.57 21.93 -5.96
N ALA A 607 -7.48 22.42 -6.57
CA ALA A 607 -7.16 23.85 -6.58
C ALA A 607 -8.15 24.72 -7.40
N ASP A 608 -8.82 24.14 -8.38
CA ASP A 608 -9.82 24.82 -9.21
C ASP A 608 -11.21 24.90 -8.54
N GLY A 609 -11.44 24.13 -7.46
CA GLY A 609 -12.63 24.24 -6.60
C GLY A 609 -13.92 23.86 -7.31
N GLU A 610 -13.92 22.81 -8.11
CA GLU A 610 -15.09 22.32 -8.84
C GLU A 610 -16.25 21.95 -7.93
N ALA A 611 -17.46 21.98 -8.52
CA ALA A 611 -18.68 21.56 -7.83
C ALA A 611 -18.73 20.04 -7.69
N ILE A 612 -19.09 19.56 -6.47
CA ILE A 612 -19.11 18.14 -6.13
C ILE A 612 -20.46 17.67 -5.56
N ALA A 613 -21.47 18.50 -5.58
CA ALA A 613 -22.78 18.12 -5.06
C ALA A 613 -23.62 17.41 -6.13
N ASP A 614 -24.05 16.18 -5.85
CA ASP A 614 -24.78 15.30 -6.79
C ASP A 614 -23.95 14.96 -8.05
N GLU A 615 -22.63 14.87 -7.90
CA GLU A 615 -21.65 14.57 -8.93
C GLU A 615 -20.98 13.20 -8.70
N ASP A 616 -20.20 12.76 -9.68
CA ASP A 616 -19.30 11.61 -9.54
C ASP A 616 -18.00 12.10 -8.86
N ILE A 617 -17.78 11.65 -7.62
CA ILE A 617 -16.73 12.18 -6.76
C ILE A 617 -15.86 11.08 -6.14
N VAL A 618 -14.62 11.42 -5.89
CA VAL A 618 -13.64 10.56 -5.21
C VAL A 618 -13.39 11.10 -3.82
N VAL A 619 -13.51 10.23 -2.83
CA VAL A 619 -13.06 10.49 -1.46
C VAL A 619 -11.64 9.93 -1.31
N TRP A 620 -10.74 10.77 -0.81
CA TRP A 620 -9.38 10.36 -0.48
C TRP A 620 -9.23 10.35 1.04
N TYR A 621 -8.73 9.24 1.55
CA TYR A 621 -8.55 9.04 2.98
C TYR A 621 -7.09 8.73 3.29
N THR A 622 -6.48 9.52 4.16
CA THR A 622 -5.12 9.30 4.64
C THR A 622 -5.14 8.73 6.06
N MET A 623 -4.75 7.49 6.18
CA MET A 623 -4.54 6.77 7.44
C MET A 623 -3.11 7.06 7.90
N GLY A 624 -2.94 7.82 8.97
CA GLY A 624 -1.64 8.23 9.46
C GLY A 624 -1.36 7.78 10.87
N PHE A 625 -0.13 7.37 11.16
CA PHE A 625 0.33 7.14 12.53
C PHE A 625 1.78 7.56 12.73
N ARG A 626 2.11 7.94 13.97
CA ARG A 626 3.47 8.22 14.40
C ARG A 626 4.06 7.01 15.05
N HIS A 627 5.17 6.56 14.50
CA HIS A 627 5.92 5.48 15.12
C HIS A 627 6.96 6.08 16.06
N LEU A 628 6.60 6.11 17.34
CA LEU A 628 7.55 6.32 18.43
C LEU A 628 8.20 4.98 18.74
N THR A 629 9.42 4.81 18.28
CA THR A 629 10.16 3.54 18.33
C THR A 629 10.50 3.13 19.77
N ARG A 630 10.60 1.83 20.04
CA ARG A 630 10.82 1.27 21.37
C ARG A 630 11.53 -0.09 21.30
N PRO A 631 12.15 -0.57 22.40
CA PRO A 631 12.87 -1.86 22.41
C PRO A 631 12.02 -3.07 22.02
N GLU A 632 10.69 -3.03 22.29
CA GLU A 632 9.76 -4.13 21.95
C GLU A 632 9.57 -4.29 20.43
N ASP A 633 9.96 -3.30 19.64
CA ASP A 633 9.86 -3.33 18.18
C ASP A 633 11.08 -4.02 17.53
N PHE A 634 12.07 -4.44 18.33
CA PHE A 634 13.29 -5.10 17.86
C PHE A 634 13.38 -6.55 18.37
N PRO A 635 13.84 -7.54 17.56
CA PRO A 635 14.34 -7.40 16.19
C PRO A 635 13.25 -7.36 15.11
N ILE A 636 12.03 -7.77 15.44
CA ILE A 636 10.88 -7.76 14.52
C ILE A 636 9.73 -7.02 15.18
N LEU A 637 9.17 -6.04 14.46
CA LEU A 637 8.06 -5.23 14.88
C LEU A 637 6.79 -6.09 15.04
N PRO A 638 6.15 -6.11 16.23
CA PRO A 638 4.81 -6.63 16.36
C PRO A 638 3.85 -5.89 15.43
N THR A 639 2.95 -6.59 14.73
CA THR A 639 2.08 -5.96 13.73
C THR A 639 1.16 -4.93 14.36
N PHE A 640 1.31 -3.67 13.98
CA PHE A 640 0.40 -2.58 14.32
C PHE A 640 -0.70 -2.45 13.28
N TRP A 641 -1.96 -2.63 13.71
CA TRP A 641 -3.11 -2.53 12.84
C TRP A 641 -3.79 -1.17 12.93
N HIS A 642 -4.02 -0.56 11.77
CA HIS A 642 -4.85 0.61 11.59
C HIS A 642 -6.01 0.27 10.69
N GLU A 643 -7.19 0.86 10.94
CA GLU A 643 -8.37 0.58 10.14
C GLU A 643 -9.30 1.77 10.01
N MET A 644 -9.98 1.84 8.87
CA MET A 644 -11.14 2.68 8.61
C MET A 644 -12.33 1.80 8.25
N THR A 645 -13.53 2.18 8.68
CA THR A 645 -14.76 1.44 8.42
C THR A 645 -15.72 2.27 7.58
N ILE A 646 -16.18 1.71 6.47
CA ILE A 646 -17.24 2.26 5.61
C ILE A 646 -18.51 1.48 5.91
N ARG A 647 -19.53 2.14 6.50
CA ARG A 647 -20.76 1.48 6.98
C ARG A 647 -21.99 1.99 6.27
N PRO A 648 -22.90 1.10 5.81
CA PRO A 648 -24.20 1.50 5.31
C PRO A 648 -25.01 2.28 6.35
N ALA A 649 -25.65 3.36 5.91
CA ALA A 649 -26.58 4.16 6.69
C ALA A 649 -27.79 4.52 5.82
N PHE A 650 -28.98 4.23 6.28
CA PHE A 650 -30.21 4.39 5.48
C PHE A 650 -30.16 3.66 4.12
N PHE A 651 -29.15 2.81 3.94
CA PHE A 651 -28.89 2.09 2.69
C PHE A 651 -29.85 0.90 2.54
N PHE A 652 -29.98 0.09 3.58
CA PHE A 652 -30.88 -1.05 3.62
C PHE A 652 -32.17 -0.74 4.38
N ASP A 653 -33.26 -1.45 4.06
CA ASP A 653 -34.53 -1.38 4.80
C ASP A 653 -34.47 -2.11 6.16
N ARG A 654 -33.49 -3.02 6.33
CA ARG A 654 -33.21 -3.81 7.54
C ARG A 654 -31.78 -4.34 7.48
N ASP A 655 -31.28 -4.89 8.58
CA ASP A 655 -29.99 -5.58 8.59
C ASP A 655 -29.98 -6.75 7.59
N PRO A 656 -29.16 -6.68 6.53
CA PRO A 656 -29.14 -7.72 5.49
C PRO A 656 -28.59 -9.05 6.00
N SER A 657 -27.77 -9.05 7.07
CA SER A 657 -27.21 -10.27 7.65
C SER A 657 -28.28 -11.19 8.27
N MET A 658 -29.44 -10.65 8.64
CA MET A 658 -30.54 -11.44 9.20
C MET A 658 -31.16 -12.42 8.18
N THR A 659 -30.81 -12.30 6.89
CA THR A 659 -31.26 -13.25 5.85
C THR A 659 -30.41 -14.52 5.81
N PHE A 660 -29.24 -14.53 6.42
CA PHE A 660 -28.37 -15.72 6.44
C PHE A 660 -28.69 -16.64 7.59
N ASN A 661 -28.77 -17.95 7.29
CA ASN A 661 -28.75 -18.96 8.32
C ASN A 661 -27.29 -19.12 8.82
N PRO A 662 -26.99 -18.90 10.09
CA PRO A 662 -25.63 -18.97 10.60
C PRO A 662 -24.98 -20.37 10.56
N GLY A 663 -25.71 -21.41 10.12
CA GLY A 663 -25.19 -22.78 10.08
C GLY A 663 -24.80 -23.36 11.44
N ILE A 664 -25.27 -22.76 12.52
CA ILE A 664 -25.00 -23.23 13.88
C ILE A 664 -26.08 -24.25 14.24
N ASP A 665 -25.66 -25.46 14.60
CA ASP A 665 -26.51 -26.38 15.34
C ASP A 665 -26.83 -25.74 16.70
N ARG A 666 -27.99 -25.05 16.77
CA ARG A 666 -28.49 -24.58 18.07
C ARG A 666 -28.87 -25.83 18.88
N PRO A 667 -28.40 -25.94 20.11
CA PRO A 667 -28.90 -26.99 21.00
C PRO A 667 -30.43 -26.92 20.96
N LYS A 668 -31.09 -28.02 20.64
CA LYS A 668 -32.55 -28.14 20.79
C LYS A 668 -32.86 -27.84 22.25
N GLN A 669 -33.58 -26.77 22.50
CA GLN A 669 -34.06 -26.40 23.84
C GLN A 669 -35.04 -27.40 24.35
#